data_e12ed6fe5c6b0c407fd42c33e85d85b3
#
_entry.id   e12ed6fe5c6b0c407fd42c33e85d85b3
#
_cell.length_a   1.000
_cell.length_b   1.000
_cell.length_c   1.000
_cell.angle_alpha   90.00
_cell.angle_beta   90.00
_cell.angle_gamma   90.00
#
_symmetry.space_group_name_H-M   'P 1'
#
loop_
_entity.id
_entity.type
_entity.pdbx_description
1 polymer ?
#
loop_
_entity_poly.entity_id
_entity_poly.type
_entity_poly.pdbx_seq_one_letter_code
_entity_poly.pdbx_strand_id
1 'polypeptide(L)'
;MPAVKKRKKAEPVTLNNKSNGKGFFSKNMFIVLAFVIPFVLMTAAFGVMKVSPFGDNQILVTDLWHQYYPFLADMQEKLKHGESLFWSWTQGGGVNYFALMSYYLMSPLNFLTVFLPSEWLREFLMFSVVIKVACASMFMAIFLRSLFKKNDFSLVIFGCSFGFCAFFMGYYWNTIWLDTVCITPLVALGTVKLFTEGKFRLYIVSLALSLLTNYYIGLFACIFVLLSFIAYNIVKWDGIKKFATNLLRTGIYSFIAIGLTAFFLLPAFFGLQNTNASGATFPTTFAINIGSTNDLMGVLEAIRKILSNFITFAAPAIKEADALPNIACGTLSLVLGILFFTSKKISLKEKIVDGCLIGFMIISCIIRQLDYIWHGFHFTNMIPYRFSYLISFVLVVMAFRAFMLLESSSCWDVILAALFVALVIIFGIGTQETYALVGTAVIAAVICVLLFLYTKRIVPKQVLLIVFGVIIIGESAAAGYIGVKTTTVTGTYDYPRGEESTAQVIDYMDSLESNTTEMWRAEMTSTQTLNDAALNHYNGLSMFNSMANVDMTVLFENFGMMGWKSGNRYTYAEGSPVTNLFMNLKYLIARDNIYMNTYDLTEVYGVGNVKLLQNNHYLPMGFMTNSALASWQVDENEDQFNPFDKQNEFFKLATGIKDDVYTPLDVVSQGHTDYNQFPVNKTGYGRYSFSCTDTTVTPHVKWNYEAPKDGLYLMYADISGGDDVTVMINDVAQSKTYGMGRSYIACIGQCKKGDKISVYSNLQQGQSGSAMVFVDVLNQDVFEEGYNKLSKSVMTTTKLTGSSMEGTINAQENGLFYTSVPYEEGWKAYVDGKEVTITPVGNALVAFNLDKGEHTIKLEYYPKGFAIGLTVTIICAATFAFLCVWTYIIKKRRKKKDDISENPEEVQINAE
;
A
#
# COMPACT_ATOMS: atom_id res chain seq x y z
N MET A 1 28.66 -62.90 46.05
CA MET A 1 29.09 -61.54 46.21
C MET A 1 30.36 -61.33 45.45
N PRO A 2 30.39 -60.54 44.40
CA PRO A 2 31.62 -59.87 43.99
C PRO A 2 31.39 -58.35 43.93
N ALA A 3 32.49 -57.64 44.18
CA ALA A 3 32.59 -56.21 44.52
C ALA A 3 32.17 -55.24 43.46
N VAL A 4 31.45 -54.20 43.91
CA VAL A 4 31.08 -53.01 43.11
C VAL A 4 32.35 -52.16 42.86
N LYS A 5 32.77 -52.08 41.56
CA LYS A 5 33.77 -51.08 41.10
C LYS A 5 33.15 -49.71 41.04
N LYS A 6 33.61 -48.79 41.90
CA LYS A 6 33.36 -47.37 41.86
C LYS A 6 33.81 -46.77 40.48
N ARG A 7 32.85 -46.24 39.71
CA ARG A 7 33.15 -45.39 38.51
C ARG A 7 33.82 -44.12 38.99
N LYS A 8 35.06 -43.87 38.49
CA LYS A 8 35.72 -42.54 38.58
C LYS A 8 34.86 -41.49 37.88
N LYS A 9 34.59 -40.36 38.58
CA LYS A 9 34.09 -39.16 38.00
C LYS A 9 35.09 -38.65 36.91
N ALA A 10 34.60 -38.45 35.71
CA ALA A 10 35.37 -37.79 34.67
C ALA A 10 35.61 -36.33 35.09
N GLU A 11 36.85 -35.91 35.10
CA GLU A 11 37.21 -34.50 35.25
C GLU A 11 36.66 -33.67 34.09
N PRO A 12 36.23 -32.42 34.33
CA PRO A 12 35.80 -31.54 33.26
C PRO A 12 37.01 -31.15 32.40
N VAL A 13 36.98 -31.54 31.14
CA VAL A 13 37.96 -31.06 30.14
C VAL A 13 37.79 -29.54 30.05
N THR A 14 38.70 -28.81 30.64
CA THR A 14 38.89 -27.39 30.43
C THR A 14 39.36 -27.19 28.98
N LEU A 15 38.44 -26.90 28.09
CA LEU A 15 38.74 -26.37 26.75
C LEU A 15 39.43 -25.00 26.93
N ASN A 16 40.77 -25.04 26.90
CA ASN A 16 41.59 -23.83 26.78
C ASN A 16 41.26 -23.13 25.47
N ASN A 17 40.30 -22.20 25.50
CA ASN A 17 39.95 -21.34 24.38
C ASN A 17 41.04 -20.26 24.22
N LYS A 18 42.21 -20.65 23.72
CA LYS A 18 43.07 -19.68 23.01
C LYS A 18 42.31 -19.28 21.75
N SER A 19 41.61 -18.14 21.79
CA SER A 19 41.01 -17.49 20.64
C SER A 19 42.13 -17.04 19.70
N ASN A 20 42.57 -17.93 18.80
CA ASN A 20 43.31 -17.50 17.63
C ASN A 20 42.49 -16.43 16.92
N GLY A 21 43.07 -15.26 16.64
CA GLY A 21 42.50 -14.07 16.04
C GLY A 21 41.97 -14.26 14.61
N LYS A 22 40.91 -15.06 14.47
CA LYS A 22 40.13 -15.06 13.25
C LYS A 22 39.43 -13.71 13.15
N GLY A 23 39.73 -12.92 12.12
CA GLY A 23 39.14 -11.62 11.86
C GLY A 23 37.62 -11.68 11.80
N PHE A 24 36.98 -10.52 11.93
CA PHE A 24 35.51 -10.37 11.90
C PHE A 24 34.84 -11.09 10.71
N PHE A 25 35.39 -10.97 9.51
CA PHE A 25 34.91 -11.64 8.30
C PHE A 25 34.96 -13.16 8.40
N SER A 26 36.03 -13.76 8.92
CA SER A 26 36.13 -15.22 9.06
C SER A 26 35.11 -15.80 10.05
N LYS A 27 34.73 -15.04 11.10
CA LYS A 27 33.71 -15.45 12.08
C LYS A 27 32.28 -15.31 11.52
N ASN A 28 32.07 -14.40 10.60
CA ASN A 28 30.74 -14.05 10.06
C ASN A 28 30.57 -14.40 8.57
N MET A 29 31.48 -15.15 7.98
CA MET A 29 31.53 -15.46 6.56
C MET A 29 30.17 -15.94 6.02
N PHE A 30 29.52 -16.88 6.70
CA PHE A 30 28.24 -17.42 6.24
C PHE A 30 27.08 -16.41 6.37
N ILE A 31 27.17 -15.45 7.29
CA ILE A 31 26.19 -14.35 7.36
C ILE A 31 26.40 -13.36 6.22
N VAL A 32 27.67 -13.06 5.90
CA VAL A 32 28.02 -12.21 4.75
C VAL A 32 27.59 -12.88 3.44
N LEU A 33 27.84 -14.18 3.28
CA LEU A 33 27.40 -14.93 2.10
C LEU A 33 25.89 -15.02 1.99
N ALA A 34 25.16 -15.10 3.11
CA ALA A 34 23.71 -15.06 3.13
C ALA A 34 23.13 -13.69 2.73
N PHE A 35 23.92 -12.63 2.67
CA PHE A 35 23.58 -11.36 2.06
C PHE A 35 24.05 -11.29 0.60
N VAL A 36 25.32 -11.60 0.34
CA VAL A 36 25.94 -11.38 -0.99
C VAL A 36 25.32 -12.27 -2.06
N ILE A 37 25.06 -13.55 -1.75
CA ILE A 37 24.51 -14.48 -2.76
C ILE A 37 23.10 -14.03 -3.21
N PRO A 38 22.13 -13.76 -2.32
CA PRO A 38 20.82 -13.24 -2.74
C PRO A 38 20.92 -11.87 -3.44
N PHE A 39 21.80 -10.99 -2.99
CA PHE A 39 22.05 -9.71 -3.67
C PHE A 39 22.43 -9.92 -5.13
N VAL A 40 23.40 -10.79 -5.41
CA VAL A 40 23.86 -11.11 -6.78
C VAL A 40 22.74 -11.78 -7.60
N LEU A 41 22.05 -12.76 -7.02
CA LEU A 41 20.98 -13.48 -7.72
C LEU A 41 19.82 -12.59 -8.12
N MET A 42 19.36 -11.71 -7.22
CA MET A 42 18.25 -10.80 -7.52
C MET A 42 18.68 -9.72 -8.53
N THR A 43 19.91 -9.19 -8.39
CA THR A 43 20.47 -8.26 -9.39
C THR A 43 20.57 -8.94 -10.76
N ALA A 44 21.00 -10.20 -10.83
CA ALA A 44 21.08 -10.96 -12.07
C ALA A 44 19.68 -11.19 -12.68
N ALA A 45 18.66 -11.46 -11.86
CA ALA A 45 17.28 -11.60 -12.34
C ALA A 45 16.79 -10.31 -13.02
N PHE A 46 17.03 -9.16 -12.40
CA PHE A 46 16.72 -7.85 -13.02
C PHE A 46 17.56 -7.60 -14.28
N GLY A 47 18.85 -7.96 -14.27
CA GLY A 47 19.74 -7.82 -15.42
C GLY A 47 19.26 -8.64 -16.62
N VAL A 48 18.83 -9.89 -16.43
CA VAL A 48 18.28 -10.76 -17.49
C VAL A 48 17.00 -10.16 -18.08
N MET A 49 16.17 -9.52 -17.24
CA MET A 49 14.94 -8.85 -17.66
C MET A 49 15.16 -7.41 -18.17
N LYS A 50 16.43 -7.01 -18.35
CA LYS A 50 16.84 -5.68 -18.84
C LYS A 50 16.21 -4.51 -18.06
N VAL A 51 16.04 -4.67 -16.75
CA VAL A 51 15.56 -3.60 -15.88
C VAL A 51 16.67 -2.56 -15.68
N SER A 52 16.34 -1.27 -15.78
CA SER A 52 17.30 -0.16 -15.58
C SER A 52 18.06 -0.33 -14.25
N PRO A 53 19.39 -0.13 -14.22
CA PRO A 53 20.26 0.40 -15.27
C PRO A 53 20.78 -0.63 -16.27
N PHE A 54 20.26 -1.86 -16.32
CA PHE A 54 20.75 -2.94 -17.20
C PHE A 54 20.07 -2.95 -18.58
N GLY A 55 19.08 -2.09 -18.82
CA GLY A 55 18.36 -1.95 -20.08
C GLY A 55 17.17 -0.99 -19.95
N ASP A 56 16.25 -1.05 -20.91
CA ASP A 56 15.18 -0.08 -21.10
C ASP A 56 13.86 -0.44 -20.38
N ASN A 57 13.90 -1.45 -19.51
CA ASN A 57 12.75 -1.82 -18.70
C ASN A 57 12.84 -1.25 -17.27
N GLN A 58 11.73 -1.24 -16.54
CA GLN A 58 11.65 -0.77 -15.17
C GLN A 58 10.65 -1.60 -14.36
N ILE A 59 10.73 -1.49 -13.02
CA ILE A 59 9.86 -2.23 -12.11
C ILE A 59 8.56 -1.49 -11.76
N LEU A 60 8.30 -0.32 -12.34
CA LEU A 60 7.12 0.47 -12.04
C LEU A 60 5.87 -0.20 -12.62
N VAL A 61 5.16 -0.94 -11.78
CA VAL A 61 3.93 -1.67 -12.10
C VAL A 61 2.91 -1.48 -10.97
N THR A 62 1.62 -1.59 -11.28
CA THR A 62 0.53 -1.52 -10.29
C THR A 62 0.64 -0.30 -9.36
N ASP A 63 0.58 -0.47 -8.04
CA ASP A 63 0.68 0.62 -7.07
C ASP A 63 2.07 1.28 -7.02
N LEU A 64 3.13 0.57 -7.43
CA LEU A 64 4.45 1.17 -7.55
C LEU A 64 4.49 2.24 -8.64
N TRP A 65 3.70 2.06 -9.73
CA TRP A 65 3.49 3.04 -10.78
C TRP A 65 2.68 4.24 -10.28
N HIS A 66 1.50 3.97 -9.65
CA HIS A 66 0.51 5.02 -9.38
C HIS A 66 0.69 5.71 -8.04
N GLN A 67 1.38 5.07 -7.07
CA GLN A 67 1.45 5.54 -5.68
C GLN A 67 2.89 5.68 -5.19
N TYR A 68 3.67 4.58 -5.10
CA TYR A 68 4.93 4.59 -4.34
C TYR A 68 6.00 5.44 -5.00
N TYR A 69 6.11 5.40 -6.33
CA TYR A 69 7.06 6.24 -7.07
C TYR A 69 6.70 7.73 -7.01
N PRO A 70 5.46 8.15 -7.32
CA PRO A 70 5.03 9.54 -7.15
C PRO A 70 5.23 10.06 -5.72
N PHE A 71 4.86 9.28 -4.70
CA PHE A 71 5.02 9.72 -3.31
C PHE A 71 6.49 9.81 -2.88
N LEU A 72 7.33 8.93 -3.40
CA LEU A 72 8.77 9.00 -3.16
C LEU A 72 9.40 10.22 -3.82
N ALA A 73 8.95 10.59 -5.03
CA ALA A 73 9.37 11.80 -5.72
C ALA A 73 8.97 13.05 -4.93
N ASP A 74 7.70 13.15 -4.51
CA ASP A 74 7.21 14.24 -3.66
C ASP A 74 7.96 14.34 -2.33
N MET A 75 8.21 13.19 -1.67
CA MET A 75 9.01 13.15 -0.43
C MET A 75 10.43 13.65 -0.65
N GLN A 76 11.07 13.26 -1.75
CA GLN A 76 12.42 13.70 -2.06
C GLN A 76 12.48 15.23 -2.19
N GLU A 77 11.56 15.83 -2.95
CA GLU A 77 11.51 17.28 -3.15
C GLU A 77 11.21 18.01 -1.84
N LYS A 78 10.23 17.54 -1.06
CA LYS A 78 9.95 18.11 0.28
C LYS A 78 11.17 18.09 1.20
N LEU A 79 11.91 16.98 1.23
CA LEU A 79 13.10 16.86 2.07
C LEU A 79 14.25 17.75 1.57
N LYS A 80 14.45 17.89 0.24
CA LYS A 80 15.47 18.75 -0.34
C LYS A 80 15.21 20.24 -0.04
N HIS A 81 13.94 20.65 -0.07
CA HIS A 81 13.55 22.05 0.15
C HIS A 81 13.16 22.37 1.60
N GLY A 82 13.14 21.36 2.49
CA GLY A 82 12.79 21.54 3.90
C GLY A 82 11.33 21.89 4.12
N GLU A 83 10.44 21.39 3.27
CA GLU A 83 9.01 21.62 3.38
C GLU A 83 8.38 20.84 4.55
N SER A 84 7.18 21.29 4.97
CA SER A 84 6.42 20.61 6.00
C SER A 84 6.02 19.19 5.58
N LEU A 85 6.19 18.24 6.51
CA LEU A 85 5.72 16.86 6.34
C LEU A 85 4.35 16.62 6.98
N PHE A 86 3.67 17.67 7.47
CA PHE A 86 2.35 17.52 8.10
C PHE A 86 1.22 17.52 7.09
N TRP A 87 1.29 18.43 6.11
CA TRP A 87 0.30 18.57 5.06
C TRP A 87 0.98 18.71 3.71
N SER A 88 0.34 18.25 2.64
CA SER A 88 0.82 18.46 1.28
C SER A 88 -0.30 18.94 0.38
N TRP A 89 0.00 19.91 -0.47
CA TRP A 89 -0.91 20.43 -1.50
C TRP A 89 -0.81 19.67 -2.82
N THR A 90 0.18 18.79 -2.98
CA THR A 90 0.45 18.08 -4.22
C THR A 90 -0.55 16.95 -4.53
N GLN A 91 -1.51 16.69 -3.66
CA GLN A 91 -2.46 15.60 -3.83
C GLN A 91 -3.83 15.99 -3.26
N GLY A 92 -4.90 15.57 -3.94
CA GLY A 92 -6.25 15.59 -3.41
C GLY A 92 -6.80 16.95 -3.01
N GLY A 93 -6.25 18.04 -3.55
CA GLY A 93 -6.54 19.40 -3.09
C GLY A 93 -5.90 19.74 -1.76
N GLY A 94 -5.20 18.80 -1.15
CA GLY A 94 -4.52 18.84 0.12
C GLY A 94 -4.74 17.55 0.91
N VAL A 95 -3.68 17.01 1.51
CA VAL A 95 -3.71 15.73 2.22
C VAL A 95 -2.91 15.78 3.52
N ASN A 96 -3.37 15.04 4.53
CA ASN A 96 -2.60 14.70 5.71
C ASN A 96 -1.36 13.88 5.31
N TYR A 97 -0.29 14.60 4.96
CA TYR A 97 0.92 13.98 4.45
C TYR A 97 1.63 13.11 5.50
N PHE A 98 1.50 13.48 6.77
CA PHE A 98 2.11 12.70 7.85
C PHE A 98 1.47 11.31 7.98
N ALA A 99 0.15 11.21 7.84
CA ALA A 99 -0.56 9.94 7.83
C ALA A 99 -0.21 9.13 6.57
N LEU A 100 -0.17 9.77 5.38
CA LEU A 100 0.27 9.13 4.14
C LEU A 100 1.69 8.60 4.26
N MET A 101 2.63 9.42 4.75
CA MET A 101 4.03 9.03 4.95
C MET A 101 4.16 7.84 5.91
N SER A 102 3.32 7.78 6.95
CA SER A 102 3.31 6.68 7.92
C SER A 102 3.00 5.31 7.30
N TYR A 103 2.25 5.28 6.22
CA TYR A 103 1.92 4.05 5.50
C TYR A 103 2.89 3.73 4.36
N TYR A 104 3.29 4.74 3.57
CA TYR A 104 3.98 4.53 2.30
C TYR A 104 5.50 4.75 2.36
N LEU A 105 6.02 5.65 3.20
CA LEU A 105 7.33 6.25 3.00
C LEU A 105 8.35 6.00 4.11
N MET A 106 7.98 5.27 5.18
CA MET A 106 8.80 5.10 6.38
C MET A 106 9.91 4.06 6.28
N SER A 107 10.21 3.54 5.09
CA SER A 107 11.43 2.76 4.89
C SER A 107 12.66 3.62 5.21
N PRO A 108 13.60 3.15 6.07
CA PRO A 108 14.82 3.91 6.34
C PRO A 108 15.65 4.21 5.08
N LEU A 109 15.54 3.36 4.05
CA LEU A 109 16.21 3.57 2.77
C LEU A 109 15.65 4.79 2.03
N ASN A 110 14.35 5.06 2.13
CA ASN A 110 13.71 6.18 1.41
C ASN A 110 14.31 7.53 1.78
N PHE A 111 14.76 7.72 3.04
CA PHE A 111 15.42 8.96 3.47
C PHE A 111 16.78 9.20 2.80
N LEU A 112 17.39 8.15 2.21
CA LEU A 112 18.63 8.31 1.45
C LEU A 112 18.41 8.98 0.09
N THR A 113 17.18 9.05 -0.41
CA THR A 113 16.85 9.67 -1.69
C THR A 113 17.17 11.16 -1.73
N VAL A 114 17.17 11.84 -0.58
CA VAL A 114 17.57 13.26 -0.48
C VAL A 114 18.97 13.54 -1.04
N PHE A 115 19.85 12.53 -1.02
CA PHE A 115 21.23 12.62 -1.53
C PHE A 115 21.36 12.22 -3.01
N LEU A 116 20.25 11.81 -3.65
CA LEU A 116 20.26 11.31 -5.02
C LEU A 116 19.64 12.33 -5.99
N PRO A 117 20.11 12.39 -7.24
CA PRO A 117 19.39 13.05 -8.32
C PRO A 117 18.00 12.41 -8.51
N SER A 118 17.01 13.23 -8.91
CA SER A 118 15.62 12.76 -9.07
C SER A 118 15.49 11.71 -10.18
N GLU A 119 16.33 11.79 -11.21
CA GLU A 119 16.38 10.83 -12.33
C GLU A 119 16.78 9.40 -11.89
N TRP A 120 17.38 9.25 -10.70
CA TRP A 120 17.84 7.94 -10.17
C TRP A 120 16.85 7.27 -9.25
N LEU A 121 15.66 7.83 -9.06
CA LEU A 121 14.65 7.26 -8.15
C LEU A 121 14.15 5.88 -8.60
N ARG A 122 14.08 5.63 -9.92
CA ARG A 122 13.71 4.32 -10.47
C ARG A 122 14.73 3.24 -10.11
N GLU A 123 16.00 3.53 -10.36
CA GLU A 123 17.12 2.65 -10.03
C GLU A 123 17.24 2.44 -8.54
N PHE A 124 17.03 3.49 -7.74
CA PHE A 124 16.99 3.40 -6.29
C PHE A 124 15.93 2.42 -5.81
N LEU A 125 14.70 2.48 -6.35
CA LEU A 125 13.64 1.52 -5.99
C LEU A 125 14.05 0.09 -6.32
N MET A 126 14.61 -0.16 -7.51
CA MET A 126 15.09 -1.49 -7.90
C MET A 126 16.17 -1.99 -6.94
N PHE A 127 17.21 -1.17 -6.64
CA PHE A 127 18.26 -1.56 -5.69
C PHE A 127 17.74 -1.71 -4.26
N SER A 128 16.73 -0.95 -3.85
CA SER A 128 16.10 -1.10 -2.54
C SER A 128 15.47 -2.49 -2.39
N VAL A 129 14.83 -3.00 -3.43
CA VAL A 129 14.28 -4.37 -3.47
C VAL A 129 15.40 -5.40 -3.31
N VAL A 130 16.48 -5.27 -4.08
CA VAL A 130 17.64 -6.18 -4.00
C VAL A 130 18.22 -6.22 -2.59
N ILE A 131 18.40 -5.05 -1.98
CA ILE A 131 18.91 -4.93 -0.61
C ILE A 131 17.96 -5.61 0.39
N LYS A 132 16.65 -5.40 0.26
CA LYS A 132 15.65 -5.97 1.18
C LYS A 132 15.60 -7.50 1.09
N VAL A 133 15.64 -8.09 -0.10
CA VAL A 133 15.74 -9.55 -0.32
C VAL A 133 17.02 -10.12 0.30
N ALA A 134 18.16 -9.45 0.08
CA ALA A 134 19.45 -9.85 0.66
C ALA A 134 19.45 -9.75 2.21
N CYS A 135 18.85 -8.68 2.75
CA CYS A 135 18.68 -8.52 4.20
C CYS A 135 17.76 -9.59 4.79
N ALA A 136 16.67 -9.97 4.13
CA ALA A 136 15.79 -11.02 4.59
C ALA A 136 16.54 -12.35 4.76
N SER A 137 17.33 -12.72 3.77
CA SER A 137 18.19 -13.91 3.83
C SER A 137 19.23 -13.83 4.93
N MET A 138 19.89 -12.69 5.08
CA MET A 138 20.90 -12.45 6.11
C MET A 138 20.27 -12.49 7.52
N PHE A 139 19.13 -11.86 7.73
CA PHE A 139 18.47 -11.84 9.03
C PHE A 139 17.94 -13.22 9.42
N MET A 140 17.47 -14.00 8.44
CA MET A 140 17.12 -15.40 8.65
C MET A 140 18.36 -16.22 9.06
N ALA A 141 19.50 -16.04 8.40
CA ALA A 141 20.76 -16.70 8.79
C ALA A 141 21.22 -16.31 10.21
N ILE A 142 21.08 -15.03 10.60
CA ILE A 142 21.37 -14.55 11.97
C ILE A 142 20.44 -15.22 12.98
N PHE A 143 19.15 -15.31 12.68
CA PHE A 143 18.15 -15.99 13.51
C PHE A 143 18.55 -17.46 13.73
N LEU A 144 18.76 -18.21 12.65
CA LEU A 144 19.10 -19.63 12.69
C LEU A 144 20.42 -19.87 13.44
N ARG A 145 21.46 -19.07 13.14
CA ARG A 145 22.75 -19.14 13.86
C ARG A 145 22.59 -18.93 15.36
N SER A 146 21.80 -17.95 15.75
CA SER A 146 21.61 -17.60 17.16
C SER A 146 20.82 -18.67 17.91
N LEU A 147 19.76 -19.19 17.28
CA LEU A 147 18.83 -20.16 17.87
C LEU A 147 19.48 -21.55 17.99
N PHE A 148 20.11 -22.04 16.92
CA PHE A 148 20.63 -23.39 16.81
C PHE A 148 22.14 -23.50 17.09
N LYS A 149 22.82 -22.39 17.36
CA LYS A 149 24.27 -22.33 17.65
C LYS A 149 25.12 -22.96 16.54
N LYS A 150 24.72 -22.84 15.30
CA LYS A 150 25.36 -23.40 14.12
C LYS A 150 25.99 -22.27 13.29
N ASN A 151 27.16 -22.53 12.71
CA ASN A 151 27.86 -21.57 11.86
C ASN A 151 28.54 -22.29 10.70
N ASP A 152 27.75 -22.71 9.71
CA ASP A 152 28.20 -23.34 8.49
C ASP A 152 27.32 -22.89 7.29
N PHE A 153 27.58 -23.47 6.11
CA PHE A 153 26.92 -23.09 4.86
C PHE A 153 25.39 -23.35 4.86
N SER A 154 24.88 -24.17 5.78
CA SER A 154 23.43 -24.36 5.93
C SER A 154 22.68 -23.04 6.22
N LEU A 155 23.34 -22.07 6.88
CA LEU A 155 22.77 -20.74 7.12
C LEU A 155 22.47 -19.99 5.83
N VAL A 156 23.32 -20.15 4.82
CA VAL A 156 23.12 -19.56 3.48
C VAL A 156 21.95 -20.24 2.78
N ILE A 157 21.91 -21.58 2.80
CA ILE A 157 20.85 -22.39 2.18
C ILE A 157 19.47 -21.93 2.67
N PHE A 158 19.25 -21.96 3.98
CA PHE A 158 17.95 -21.62 4.54
C PHE A 158 17.68 -20.10 4.60
N GLY A 159 18.73 -19.28 4.58
CA GLY A 159 18.61 -17.85 4.35
C GLY A 159 18.02 -17.55 2.98
N CYS A 160 18.59 -18.14 1.92
CA CYS A 160 18.10 -18.02 0.55
C CYS A 160 16.66 -18.54 0.40
N SER A 161 16.33 -19.67 1.04
CA SER A 161 14.97 -20.22 1.03
C SER A 161 13.92 -19.22 1.54
N PHE A 162 14.26 -18.40 2.54
CA PHE A 162 13.36 -17.36 3.02
C PHE A 162 13.38 -16.10 2.13
N GLY A 163 14.55 -15.61 1.72
CA GLY A 163 14.68 -14.40 0.91
C GLY A 163 14.10 -14.54 -0.49
N PHE A 164 14.06 -15.76 -1.06
CA PHE A 164 13.44 -16.06 -2.35
C PHE A 164 12.11 -16.83 -2.23
N CYS A 165 11.43 -16.75 -1.08
CA CYS A 165 10.11 -17.34 -0.98
C CYS A 165 9.12 -16.62 -1.91
N ALA A 166 8.05 -17.33 -2.27
CA ALA A 166 7.05 -16.84 -3.23
C ALA A 166 6.45 -15.48 -2.83
N PHE A 167 6.37 -15.18 -1.53
CA PHE A 167 5.91 -13.88 -1.05
C PHE A 167 6.81 -12.73 -1.52
N PHE A 168 8.13 -12.84 -1.35
CA PHE A 168 9.05 -11.83 -1.86
C PHE A 168 9.00 -11.73 -3.37
N MET A 169 8.91 -12.86 -4.06
CA MET A 169 8.96 -12.91 -5.52
C MET A 169 7.67 -12.42 -6.19
N GLY A 170 6.52 -12.58 -5.56
CA GLY A 170 5.24 -12.06 -6.05
C GLY A 170 5.03 -10.57 -5.70
N TYR A 171 5.57 -10.14 -4.56
CA TYR A 171 5.29 -8.81 -4.02
C TYR A 171 6.52 -7.91 -3.91
N TYR A 172 7.61 -8.17 -4.65
CA TYR A 172 8.80 -7.30 -4.61
C TYR A 172 8.50 -5.87 -5.07
N TRP A 173 7.55 -5.68 -5.97
CA TRP A 173 7.09 -4.38 -6.42
C TRP A 173 6.37 -3.60 -5.30
N ASN A 174 5.81 -4.28 -4.33
CA ASN A 174 5.17 -3.67 -3.17
C ASN A 174 6.23 -3.33 -2.10
N THR A 175 7.07 -2.37 -2.43
CA THR A 175 8.28 -2.03 -1.68
C THR A 175 8.02 -1.64 -0.24
N ILE A 176 6.83 -1.13 0.07
CA ILE A 176 6.44 -0.65 1.40
C ILE A 176 6.26 -1.78 2.43
N TRP A 177 6.04 -3.04 1.99
CA TRP A 177 5.89 -4.18 2.90
C TRP A 177 7.21 -4.86 3.24
N LEU A 178 8.18 -4.78 2.33
CA LEU A 178 9.38 -5.61 2.35
C LEU A 178 10.27 -5.36 3.57
N ASP A 179 10.32 -4.14 4.09
CA ASP A 179 11.12 -3.83 5.29
C ASP A 179 10.65 -4.65 6.49
N THR A 180 9.35 -4.64 6.77
CA THR A 180 8.75 -5.38 7.88
C THR A 180 8.92 -6.89 7.71
N VAL A 181 8.70 -7.41 6.48
CA VAL A 181 8.89 -8.84 6.19
C VAL A 181 10.36 -9.25 6.39
N CYS A 182 11.29 -8.44 5.91
CA CYS A 182 12.72 -8.66 6.06
C CYS A 182 13.17 -8.65 7.55
N ILE A 183 12.57 -7.79 8.39
CA ILE A 183 12.89 -7.67 9.84
C ILE A 183 12.28 -8.83 10.67
N THR A 184 11.28 -9.53 10.16
CA THR A 184 10.55 -10.61 10.88
C THR A 184 11.47 -11.63 11.57
N PRO A 185 12.55 -12.16 10.97
CA PRO A 185 13.47 -13.05 11.67
C PRO A 185 14.13 -12.42 12.89
N LEU A 186 14.35 -11.11 12.90
CA LEU A 186 14.91 -10.39 14.04
C LEU A 186 13.87 -10.20 15.14
N VAL A 187 12.61 -9.95 14.81
CA VAL A 187 11.48 -9.91 15.76
C VAL A 187 11.35 -11.28 16.43
N ALA A 188 11.36 -12.37 15.65
CA ALA A 188 11.30 -13.74 16.15
C ALA A 188 12.51 -14.05 17.08
N LEU A 189 13.72 -13.64 16.69
CA LEU A 189 14.91 -13.82 17.53
C LEU A 189 14.82 -13.03 18.83
N GLY A 190 14.35 -11.78 18.76
CA GLY A 190 14.10 -10.94 19.92
C GLY A 190 13.11 -11.58 20.89
N THR A 191 12.02 -12.13 20.35
CA THR A 191 10.97 -12.85 21.09
C THR A 191 11.53 -14.08 21.81
N VAL A 192 12.26 -14.93 21.10
CA VAL A 192 12.88 -16.10 21.72
C VAL A 192 13.86 -15.71 22.83
N LYS A 193 14.72 -14.70 22.61
CA LYS A 193 15.66 -14.22 23.63
C LYS A 193 14.96 -13.58 24.83
N LEU A 194 13.83 -12.96 24.61
CA LEU A 194 12.99 -12.42 25.68
C LEU A 194 12.47 -13.54 26.58
N PHE A 195 11.95 -14.62 26.00
CA PHE A 195 11.37 -15.73 26.74
C PHE A 195 12.44 -16.58 27.46
N THR A 196 13.55 -16.86 26.77
CA THR A 196 14.59 -17.76 27.29
C THR A 196 15.62 -17.08 28.20
N GLU A 197 16.02 -15.86 27.86
CA GLU A 197 17.12 -15.15 28.48
C GLU A 197 16.69 -13.86 29.20
N GLY A 198 15.42 -13.41 29.02
CA GLY A 198 14.95 -12.14 29.54
C GLY A 198 15.57 -10.91 28.85
N LYS A 199 16.20 -11.09 27.68
CA LYS A 199 16.86 -10.02 26.92
C LYS A 199 15.85 -9.29 26.04
N PHE A 200 15.61 -8.04 26.34
CA PHE A 200 14.53 -7.23 25.74
C PHE A 200 14.96 -6.33 24.57
N ARG A 201 16.25 -5.96 24.48
CA ARG A 201 16.72 -4.92 23.55
C ARG A 201 16.39 -5.20 22.09
N LEU A 202 16.76 -6.41 21.62
CA LEU A 202 16.50 -6.80 20.23
C LEU A 202 15.01 -6.86 19.97
N TYR A 203 14.23 -7.38 20.92
CA TYR A 203 12.78 -7.45 20.80
C TYR A 203 12.16 -6.07 20.63
N ILE A 204 12.45 -5.11 21.52
CA ILE A 204 11.89 -3.76 21.45
C ILE A 204 12.27 -3.07 20.14
N VAL A 205 13.57 -3.09 19.79
CA VAL A 205 14.05 -2.39 18.59
C VAL A 205 13.49 -2.99 17.31
N SER A 206 13.50 -4.33 17.17
CA SER A 206 13.02 -4.97 15.96
C SER A 206 11.50 -4.85 15.79
N LEU A 207 10.73 -4.94 16.88
CA LEU A 207 9.28 -4.74 16.84
C LEU A 207 8.93 -3.27 16.54
N ALA A 208 9.60 -2.32 17.19
CA ALA A 208 9.41 -0.90 16.90
C ALA A 208 9.74 -0.57 15.42
N LEU A 209 10.86 -1.07 14.90
CA LEU A 209 11.20 -0.89 13.48
C LEU A 209 10.17 -1.53 12.54
N SER A 210 9.67 -2.71 12.88
CA SER A 210 8.63 -3.39 12.12
C SER A 210 7.35 -2.55 12.02
N LEU A 211 6.94 -1.91 13.12
CA LEU A 211 5.78 -1.02 13.16
C LEU A 211 6.04 0.33 12.48
N LEU A 212 7.26 0.86 12.62
CA LEU A 212 7.64 2.12 12.02
C LEU A 212 7.69 2.06 10.50
N THR A 213 8.27 0.99 9.95
CA THR A 213 8.46 0.84 8.49
C THR A 213 7.15 0.59 7.75
N ASN A 214 6.22 -0.11 8.36
CA ASN A 214 4.85 -0.27 7.89
C ASN A 214 3.98 -0.81 9.03
N TYR A 215 3.12 0.00 9.61
CA TYR A 215 2.29 -0.39 10.75
C TYR A 215 1.31 -1.52 10.40
N TYR A 216 0.85 -1.59 9.16
CA TYR A 216 -0.12 -2.58 8.72
C TYR A 216 0.49 -4.00 8.68
N ILE A 217 1.64 -4.17 8.04
CA ILE A 217 2.38 -5.45 8.07
C ILE A 217 2.96 -5.69 9.47
N GLY A 218 3.29 -4.63 10.22
CA GLY A 218 3.70 -4.68 11.62
C GLY A 218 2.66 -5.28 12.55
N LEU A 219 1.38 -5.11 12.25
CA LEU A 219 0.28 -5.79 12.96
C LEU A 219 0.40 -7.31 12.84
N PHE A 220 0.76 -7.85 11.67
CA PHE A 220 0.96 -9.29 11.50
C PHE A 220 2.13 -9.80 12.34
N ALA A 221 3.20 -9.00 12.47
CA ALA A 221 4.29 -9.32 13.38
C ALA A 221 3.84 -9.33 14.85
N CYS A 222 2.96 -8.43 15.27
CA CYS A 222 2.38 -8.42 16.61
C CYS A 222 1.51 -9.67 16.88
N ILE A 223 0.65 -10.03 15.92
CA ILE A 223 -0.16 -11.27 16.01
C ILE A 223 0.78 -12.49 16.07
N PHE A 224 1.83 -12.52 15.25
CA PHE A 224 2.80 -13.61 15.27
C PHE A 224 3.57 -13.71 16.58
N VAL A 225 3.91 -12.60 17.22
CA VAL A 225 4.51 -12.59 18.58
C VAL A 225 3.55 -13.20 19.58
N LEU A 226 2.25 -12.90 19.54
CA LEU A 226 1.24 -13.49 20.40
C LEU A 226 1.13 -15.01 20.18
N LEU A 227 1.06 -15.46 18.93
CA LEU A 227 1.02 -16.88 18.58
C LEU A 227 2.30 -17.59 19.04
N SER A 228 3.47 -16.96 18.86
CA SER A 228 4.76 -17.48 19.32
C SER A 228 4.85 -17.55 20.85
N PHE A 229 4.24 -16.59 21.56
CA PHE A 229 4.12 -16.62 23.01
C PHE A 229 3.32 -17.83 23.49
N ILE A 230 2.17 -18.08 22.87
CA ILE A 230 1.30 -19.22 23.18
C ILE A 230 2.06 -20.54 22.90
N ALA A 231 2.63 -20.67 21.69
CA ALA A 231 3.35 -21.85 21.26
C ALA A 231 4.54 -22.16 22.19
N TYR A 232 5.36 -21.15 22.50
CA TYR A 232 6.51 -21.33 23.40
C TYR A 232 6.09 -21.81 24.80
N ASN A 233 5.10 -21.18 25.42
CA ASN A 233 4.67 -21.54 26.78
C ASN A 233 3.96 -22.91 26.82
N ILE A 234 3.32 -23.34 25.74
CA ILE A 234 2.81 -24.70 25.65
C ILE A 234 3.97 -25.69 25.58
N VAL A 235 4.95 -25.51 24.69
CA VAL A 235 6.08 -26.43 24.52
C VAL A 235 6.96 -26.47 25.74
N LYS A 236 7.29 -25.31 26.30
CA LYS A 236 8.22 -25.11 27.43
C LYS A 236 7.49 -24.67 28.70
N TRP A 237 6.44 -25.43 29.07
CA TRP A 237 5.74 -25.14 30.31
C TRP A 237 6.66 -25.34 31.52
N ASP A 238 6.91 -24.28 32.24
CA ASP A 238 7.81 -24.24 33.42
C ASP A 238 7.09 -23.60 34.63
N GLY A 239 5.78 -23.84 34.72
CA GLY A 239 4.91 -23.40 35.79
C GLY A 239 4.36 -21.96 35.62
N ILE A 240 3.33 -21.68 36.42
CA ILE A 240 2.54 -20.44 36.33
C ILE A 240 3.38 -19.17 36.57
N LYS A 241 4.39 -19.23 37.46
CA LYS A 241 5.26 -18.08 37.73
C LYS A 241 6.09 -17.69 36.51
N LYS A 242 6.60 -18.67 35.76
CA LYS A 242 7.37 -18.42 34.55
C LYS A 242 6.46 -17.90 33.43
N PHE A 243 5.29 -18.49 33.29
CA PHE A 243 4.25 -18.02 32.36
C PHE A 243 3.90 -16.55 32.63
N ALA A 244 3.54 -16.20 33.87
CA ALA A 244 3.20 -14.83 34.25
C ALA A 244 4.37 -13.86 34.04
N THR A 245 5.60 -14.29 34.32
CA THR A 245 6.80 -13.47 34.07
C THR A 245 6.98 -13.22 32.56
N ASN A 246 6.82 -14.23 31.72
CA ASN A 246 6.92 -14.07 30.27
C ASN A 246 5.79 -13.20 29.74
N LEU A 247 4.55 -13.36 30.23
CA LEU A 247 3.41 -12.53 29.85
C LEU A 247 3.66 -11.06 30.19
N LEU A 248 4.07 -10.79 31.43
CA LEU A 248 4.35 -9.42 31.88
C LEU A 248 5.49 -8.77 31.08
N ARG A 249 6.57 -9.53 30.84
CA ARG A 249 7.70 -9.04 30.02
C ARG A 249 7.27 -8.76 28.60
N THR A 250 6.53 -9.66 27.97
CA THR A 250 6.02 -9.47 26.61
C THR A 250 5.11 -8.24 26.56
N GLY A 251 4.18 -8.10 27.50
CA GLY A 251 3.27 -6.95 27.55
C GLY A 251 4.01 -5.62 27.71
N ILE A 252 4.89 -5.52 28.73
CA ILE A 252 5.63 -4.26 29.01
C ILE A 252 6.53 -3.89 27.82
N TYR A 253 7.29 -4.84 27.28
CA TYR A 253 8.25 -4.53 26.23
C TYR A 253 7.58 -4.33 24.85
N SER A 254 6.42 -4.96 24.59
CA SER A 254 5.59 -4.62 23.46
C SER A 254 5.01 -3.21 23.58
N PHE A 255 4.52 -2.85 24.76
CA PHE A 255 4.04 -1.49 25.03
C PHE A 255 5.13 -0.42 24.79
N ILE A 256 6.36 -0.68 25.25
CA ILE A 256 7.48 0.21 24.97
C ILE A 256 7.80 0.25 23.47
N ALA A 257 7.78 -0.88 22.76
CA ALA A 257 8.03 -0.91 21.32
C ALA A 257 6.99 -0.12 20.54
N ILE A 258 5.69 -0.31 20.83
CA ILE A 258 4.58 0.43 20.25
C ILE A 258 4.69 1.92 20.63
N GLY A 259 4.98 2.22 21.89
CA GLY A 259 5.13 3.58 22.36
C GLY A 259 6.29 4.36 21.71
N LEU A 260 7.38 3.68 21.34
CA LEU A 260 8.48 4.29 20.58
C LEU A 260 8.05 4.76 19.18
N THR A 261 6.97 4.25 18.64
CA THR A 261 6.42 4.60 17.33
C THR A 261 5.11 5.38 17.43
N ALA A 262 4.68 5.75 18.64
CA ALA A 262 3.38 6.37 18.86
C ALA A 262 3.21 7.72 18.16
N PHE A 263 4.29 8.46 17.93
CA PHE A 263 4.28 9.73 17.20
C PHE A 263 3.84 9.57 15.73
N PHE A 264 4.00 8.37 15.15
CA PHE A 264 3.48 8.00 13.84
C PHE A 264 2.15 7.27 13.92
N LEU A 265 2.05 6.30 14.84
CA LEU A 265 0.88 5.42 14.90
C LEU A 265 -0.40 6.17 15.27
N LEU A 266 -0.34 7.16 16.17
CA LEU A 266 -1.55 7.90 16.56
C LEU A 266 -2.07 8.80 15.43
N PRO A 267 -1.26 9.63 14.75
CA PRO A 267 -1.74 10.37 13.58
C PRO A 267 -2.24 9.46 12.45
N ALA A 268 -1.56 8.34 12.18
CA ALA A 268 -2.03 7.35 11.20
C ALA A 268 -3.40 6.76 11.59
N PHE A 269 -3.59 6.43 12.86
CA PHE A 269 -4.87 5.93 13.37
C PHE A 269 -6.01 6.94 13.17
N PHE A 270 -5.79 8.22 13.50
CA PHE A 270 -6.79 9.24 13.27
C PHE A 270 -7.03 9.52 11.77
N GLY A 271 -5.98 9.51 10.95
CA GLY A 271 -6.12 9.63 9.50
C GLY A 271 -6.92 8.47 8.88
N LEU A 272 -6.73 7.24 9.35
CA LEU A 272 -7.49 6.09 8.87
C LEU A 272 -9.00 6.18 9.16
N GLN A 273 -9.41 6.92 10.17
CA GLN A 273 -10.84 7.10 10.50
C GLN A 273 -11.58 7.89 9.41
N ASN A 274 -10.87 8.70 8.62
CA ASN A 274 -11.44 9.46 7.51
C ASN A 274 -11.42 8.69 6.18
N THR A 275 -11.04 7.40 6.19
CA THR A 275 -10.95 6.56 4.99
C THR A 275 -12.09 5.56 4.89
N ASN A 276 -12.31 5.02 3.69
CA ASN A 276 -13.32 3.98 3.46
C ASN A 276 -13.10 2.72 4.33
N ALA A 277 -11.86 2.42 4.74
CA ALA A 277 -11.56 1.25 5.57
C ALA A 277 -12.21 1.32 6.97
N SER A 278 -12.49 2.51 7.49
CA SER A 278 -13.13 2.71 8.81
C SER A 278 -14.57 2.21 8.88
N GLY A 279 -15.27 2.14 7.74
CA GLY A 279 -16.66 1.66 7.64
C GLY A 279 -16.80 0.13 7.60
N ALA A 280 -15.69 -0.64 7.64
CA ALA A 280 -15.75 -2.09 7.54
C ALA A 280 -16.40 -2.74 8.78
N THR A 281 -17.34 -3.64 8.56
CA THR A 281 -18.06 -4.37 9.63
C THR A 281 -17.60 -5.82 9.73
N PHE A 282 -17.63 -6.38 10.95
CA PHE A 282 -17.27 -7.78 11.18
C PHE A 282 -18.23 -8.71 10.43
N PRO A 283 -17.73 -9.68 9.63
CA PRO A 283 -18.57 -10.62 8.90
C PRO A 283 -19.28 -11.59 9.85
N THR A 284 -20.59 -11.47 9.97
CA THR A 284 -21.42 -12.29 10.87
C THR A 284 -21.73 -13.65 10.31
N THR A 285 -21.75 -13.81 8.98
CA THR A 285 -22.00 -15.08 8.30
C THR A 285 -20.70 -15.80 8.01
N PHE A 286 -20.66 -17.11 8.29
CA PHE A 286 -19.51 -17.95 7.93
C PHE A 286 -19.33 -17.98 6.41
N ALA A 287 -18.12 -17.73 5.96
CA ALA A 287 -17.77 -17.80 4.55
C ALA A 287 -16.32 -18.32 4.38
N ILE A 288 -16.09 -18.99 3.25
CA ILE A 288 -14.81 -19.55 2.83
C ILE A 288 -14.28 -18.71 1.67
N ASN A 289 -13.04 -18.23 1.80
CA ASN A 289 -12.43 -17.34 0.80
C ASN A 289 -12.00 -18.06 -0.49
N ILE A 290 -11.56 -19.30 -0.40
CA ILE A 290 -10.89 -20.02 -1.51
C ILE A 290 -11.75 -21.13 -2.11
N GLY A 291 -12.75 -21.65 -1.40
CA GLY A 291 -13.59 -22.76 -1.84
C GLY A 291 -14.72 -22.31 -2.79
N SER A 292 -15.20 -23.24 -3.61
CA SER A 292 -16.37 -23.03 -4.47
C SER A 292 -17.71 -23.08 -3.71
N THR A 293 -17.72 -23.69 -2.54
CA THR A 293 -18.90 -23.84 -1.66
C THR A 293 -18.55 -23.52 -0.22
N ASN A 294 -19.54 -23.09 0.58
CA ASN A 294 -19.37 -22.75 2.00
C ASN A 294 -19.60 -23.97 2.93
N ASP A 295 -19.07 -25.12 2.57
CA ASP A 295 -19.21 -26.38 3.31
C ASP A 295 -17.86 -27.13 3.45
N LEU A 296 -17.89 -28.37 3.97
CA LEU A 296 -16.69 -29.19 4.12
C LEU A 296 -15.97 -29.44 2.79
N MET A 297 -16.71 -29.56 1.68
CA MET A 297 -16.10 -29.77 0.36
C MET A 297 -15.33 -28.54 -0.09
N GLY A 298 -15.87 -27.32 0.13
CA GLY A 298 -15.15 -26.06 -0.11
C GLY A 298 -13.89 -25.92 0.75
N VAL A 299 -13.92 -26.34 2.03
CA VAL A 299 -12.71 -26.38 2.87
C VAL A 299 -11.66 -27.34 2.33
N LEU A 300 -12.06 -28.55 1.90
CA LEU A 300 -11.12 -29.53 1.33
C LEU A 300 -10.53 -29.04 0.00
N GLU A 301 -11.34 -28.40 -0.83
CA GLU A 301 -10.88 -27.75 -2.06
C GLU A 301 -9.87 -26.64 -1.75
N ALA A 302 -10.17 -25.78 -0.78
CA ALA A 302 -9.27 -24.71 -0.33
C ALA A 302 -7.93 -25.25 0.17
N ILE A 303 -7.95 -26.30 1.01
CA ILE A 303 -6.74 -26.97 1.49
C ILE A 303 -5.93 -27.52 0.30
N ARG A 304 -6.57 -28.21 -0.66
CA ARG A 304 -5.92 -28.71 -1.87
C ARG A 304 -5.22 -27.58 -2.64
N LYS A 305 -5.94 -26.48 -2.91
CA LYS A 305 -5.42 -25.31 -3.63
C LYS A 305 -4.24 -24.66 -2.88
N ILE A 306 -4.36 -24.48 -1.56
CA ILE A 306 -3.26 -23.89 -0.77
C ILE A 306 -2.05 -24.81 -0.74
N LEU A 307 -2.23 -26.13 -0.57
CA LEU A 307 -1.12 -27.08 -0.58
C LEU A 307 -0.40 -27.10 -1.95
N SER A 308 -1.12 -26.90 -3.06
CA SER A 308 -0.49 -26.77 -4.38
C SER A 308 0.46 -25.55 -4.50
N ASN A 309 0.28 -24.53 -3.66
CA ASN A 309 1.15 -23.33 -3.65
C ASN A 309 2.47 -23.54 -2.89
N PHE A 310 2.76 -24.73 -2.36
CA PHE A 310 4.12 -25.11 -1.96
C PHE A 310 5.02 -25.54 -3.13
N ILE A 311 4.49 -25.64 -4.33
CA ILE A 311 5.25 -25.97 -5.56
C ILE A 311 6.20 -24.82 -5.89
N THR A 312 7.48 -25.16 -6.02
CA THR A 312 8.58 -24.15 -5.98
C THR A 312 8.65 -23.27 -7.23
N PHE A 313 8.38 -23.81 -8.42
CA PHE A 313 8.51 -23.06 -9.67
C PHE A 313 7.17 -22.51 -10.16
N ALA A 314 6.14 -22.53 -9.31
CA ALA A 314 4.87 -21.90 -9.63
C ALA A 314 5.03 -20.37 -9.75
N ALA A 315 4.33 -19.77 -10.70
CA ALA A 315 4.25 -18.33 -10.81
C ALA A 315 3.55 -17.78 -9.53
N PRO A 316 4.16 -16.80 -8.85
CA PRO A 316 3.54 -16.23 -7.67
C PRO A 316 2.33 -15.36 -8.07
N ALA A 317 1.34 -15.25 -7.21
CA ALA A 317 0.27 -14.27 -7.32
C ALA A 317 0.84 -12.84 -7.15
N ILE A 318 0.33 -11.87 -7.92
CA ILE A 318 0.88 -10.50 -7.97
C ILE A 318 -0.13 -9.46 -7.52
N LYS A 319 -1.33 -9.44 -8.12
CA LYS A 319 -2.34 -8.38 -7.90
C LYS A 319 -3.78 -8.89 -7.88
N GLU A 320 -4.02 -10.17 -8.06
CA GLU A 320 -5.34 -10.74 -8.22
C GLU A 320 -6.13 -10.66 -6.90
N ALA A 321 -7.42 -10.39 -7.00
CA ALA A 321 -8.32 -10.31 -5.84
C ALA A 321 -8.65 -11.70 -5.27
N ASP A 322 -8.66 -12.74 -6.11
CA ASP A 322 -8.92 -14.14 -5.79
C ASP A 322 -7.65 -15.00 -5.71
N ALA A 323 -6.50 -14.34 -5.51
CA ALA A 323 -5.19 -14.98 -5.44
C ALA A 323 -5.11 -16.05 -4.36
N LEU A 324 -4.27 -17.05 -4.60
CA LEU A 324 -3.84 -18.00 -3.57
C LEU A 324 -2.63 -17.45 -2.78
N PRO A 325 -2.44 -17.88 -1.51
CA PRO A 325 -1.35 -17.36 -0.70
C PRO A 325 0.04 -17.74 -1.25
N ASN A 326 0.95 -16.77 -1.35
CA ASN A 326 2.34 -16.95 -1.76
C ASN A 326 3.18 -17.58 -0.64
N ILE A 327 3.35 -18.92 -0.61
CA ILE A 327 3.94 -19.66 0.52
C ILE A 327 5.14 -20.55 0.16
N ALA A 328 5.43 -20.80 -1.12
CA ALA A 328 6.57 -21.63 -1.50
C ALA A 328 7.90 -21.01 -1.01
N CYS A 329 8.77 -21.84 -0.44
CA CYS A 329 10.08 -21.41 0.10
C CYS A 329 11.18 -22.46 -0.16
N GLY A 330 11.15 -23.06 -1.36
CA GLY A 330 12.10 -24.07 -1.83
C GLY A 330 11.67 -25.52 -1.53
N THR A 331 11.94 -26.40 -2.50
CA THR A 331 11.60 -27.82 -2.43
C THR A 331 12.28 -28.52 -1.22
N LEU A 332 13.53 -28.11 -0.92
CA LEU A 332 14.22 -28.62 0.25
C LEU A 332 13.49 -28.31 1.55
N SER A 333 12.96 -27.10 1.68
CA SER A 333 12.19 -26.70 2.88
C SER A 333 10.92 -27.52 3.02
N LEU A 334 10.24 -27.82 1.92
CA LEU A 334 9.04 -28.66 1.91
C LEU A 334 9.37 -30.09 2.35
N VAL A 335 10.38 -30.74 1.76
CA VAL A 335 10.80 -32.12 2.11
C VAL A 335 11.22 -32.20 3.58
N LEU A 336 12.06 -31.27 4.04
CA LEU A 336 12.55 -31.28 5.42
C LEU A 336 11.47 -30.88 6.44
N GLY A 337 10.49 -30.05 6.02
CA GLY A 337 9.32 -29.74 6.84
C GLY A 337 8.52 -30.98 7.21
N ILE A 338 8.39 -31.94 6.29
CA ILE A 338 7.76 -33.23 6.57
C ILE A 338 8.64 -34.10 7.47
N LEU A 339 9.96 -34.10 7.23
CA LEU A 339 10.90 -34.79 8.12
C LEU A 339 10.87 -34.27 9.55
N PHE A 340 10.50 -33.01 9.78
CA PHE A 340 10.27 -32.48 11.12
C PHE A 340 9.20 -33.29 11.86
N PHE A 341 8.10 -33.60 11.21
CA PHE A 341 6.99 -34.36 11.82
C PHE A 341 7.30 -35.85 12.02
N THR A 342 8.13 -36.47 11.19
CA THR A 342 8.50 -37.88 11.33
C THR A 342 9.65 -38.12 12.30
N SER A 343 10.52 -37.10 12.55
CA SER A 343 11.70 -37.23 13.38
C SER A 343 11.40 -37.67 14.82
N LYS A 344 12.00 -38.79 15.27
CA LYS A 344 11.87 -39.32 16.63
C LYS A 344 12.58 -38.46 17.70
N LYS A 345 13.42 -37.53 17.30
CA LYS A 345 14.18 -36.63 18.21
C LYS A 345 13.43 -35.33 18.53
N ILE A 346 12.36 -35.05 17.82
CA ILE A 346 11.47 -33.91 18.08
C ILE A 346 10.31 -34.44 18.93
N SER A 347 10.03 -33.73 20.02
CA SER A 347 8.97 -34.16 20.93
C SER A 347 7.60 -34.06 20.24
N LEU A 348 6.68 -34.99 20.57
CA LEU A 348 5.32 -34.95 20.03
C LEU A 348 4.63 -33.64 20.34
N LYS A 349 4.88 -33.07 21.50
CA LYS A 349 4.35 -31.76 21.92
C LYS A 349 4.81 -30.62 21.01
N GLU A 350 6.11 -30.56 20.64
CA GLU A 350 6.67 -29.59 19.70
C GLU A 350 6.02 -29.75 18.32
N LYS A 351 5.92 -30.98 17.80
CA LYS A 351 5.26 -31.29 16.52
C LYS A 351 3.81 -30.85 16.45
N ILE A 352 3.04 -31.12 17.52
CA ILE A 352 1.62 -30.74 17.58
C ILE A 352 1.52 -29.20 17.59
N VAL A 353 2.31 -28.51 18.40
CA VAL A 353 2.23 -27.05 18.55
C VAL A 353 2.64 -26.35 17.26
N ASP A 354 3.74 -26.77 16.63
CA ASP A 354 4.21 -26.15 15.38
C ASP A 354 3.26 -26.50 14.21
N GLY A 355 2.71 -27.74 14.22
CA GLY A 355 1.67 -28.15 13.28
C GLY A 355 0.38 -27.34 13.43
N CYS A 356 -0.06 -27.10 14.66
CA CYS A 356 -1.22 -26.23 14.94
C CYS A 356 -0.96 -24.78 14.54
N LEU A 357 0.27 -24.27 14.71
CA LEU A 357 0.63 -22.93 14.31
C LEU A 357 0.52 -22.74 12.79
N ILE A 358 1.12 -23.65 12.01
CA ILE A 358 0.99 -23.62 10.52
C ILE A 358 -0.47 -23.86 10.11
N GLY A 359 -1.13 -24.86 10.71
CA GLY A 359 -2.52 -25.18 10.44
C GLY A 359 -3.45 -24.00 10.70
N PHE A 360 -3.25 -23.26 11.79
CA PHE A 360 -4.02 -22.06 12.11
C PHE A 360 -3.82 -20.97 11.05
N MET A 361 -2.57 -20.73 10.60
CA MET A 361 -2.30 -19.75 9.55
C MET A 361 -2.91 -20.17 8.19
N ILE A 362 -2.87 -21.47 7.84
CA ILE A 362 -3.53 -21.97 6.63
C ILE A 362 -5.05 -21.82 6.74
N ILE A 363 -5.65 -22.19 7.88
CA ILE A 363 -7.09 -22.03 8.12
C ILE A 363 -7.47 -20.54 8.09
N SER A 364 -6.58 -19.65 8.52
CA SER A 364 -6.81 -18.20 8.44
C SER A 364 -6.88 -17.69 6.99
N CYS A 365 -6.24 -18.35 6.03
CA CYS A 365 -6.44 -18.06 4.61
C CYS A 365 -7.80 -18.56 4.10
N ILE A 366 -8.38 -19.58 4.72
CA ILE A 366 -9.63 -20.20 4.28
C ILE A 366 -10.84 -19.48 4.86
N ILE A 367 -10.83 -19.19 6.16
CA ILE A 367 -11.98 -18.66 6.90
C ILE A 367 -11.97 -17.13 6.85
N ARG A 368 -13.03 -16.55 6.28
CA ARG A 368 -13.18 -15.11 6.07
C ARG A 368 -13.08 -14.29 7.36
N GLN A 369 -13.61 -14.76 8.48
CA GLN A 369 -13.52 -14.09 9.78
C GLN A 369 -12.09 -13.99 10.30
N LEU A 370 -11.27 -15.02 10.10
CA LEU A 370 -9.88 -15.03 10.54
C LEU A 370 -9.03 -14.13 9.63
N ASP A 371 -9.27 -14.16 8.33
CA ASP A 371 -8.63 -13.27 7.36
C ASP A 371 -8.91 -11.79 7.69
N TYR A 372 -10.17 -11.45 8.02
CA TYR A 372 -10.57 -10.12 8.48
C TYR A 372 -9.79 -9.65 9.72
N ILE A 373 -9.60 -10.54 10.71
CA ILE A 373 -8.81 -10.22 11.93
C ILE A 373 -7.34 -9.99 11.59
N TRP A 374 -6.73 -10.84 10.75
CA TRP A 374 -5.35 -10.65 10.32
C TRP A 374 -5.16 -9.30 9.65
N HIS A 375 -6.10 -8.87 8.81
CA HIS A 375 -6.01 -7.61 8.07
C HIS A 375 -6.44 -6.36 8.86
N GLY A 376 -6.50 -6.43 10.19
CA GLY A 376 -6.79 -5.27 11.03
C GLY A 376 -8.25 -4.84 10.99
N PHE A 377 -9.16 -5.81 10.95
CA PHE A 377 -10.61 -5.63 10.95
C PHE A 377 -11.17 -4.95 9.68
N HIS A 378 -10.58 -5.27 8.53
CA HIS A 378 -11.14 -4.91 7.22
C HIS A 378 -10.83 -6.00 6.18
N PHE A 379 -11.46 -5.91 5.01
CA PHE A 379 -11.13 -6.76 3.86
C PHE A 379 -10.20 -6.00 2.92
N THR A 380 -9.27 -6.74 2.33
CA THR A 380 -8.42 -6.20 1.26
C THR A 380 -9.19 -6.17 -0.05
N ASN A 381 -9.08 -5.08 -0.80
CA ASN A 381 -9.70 -5.01 -2.14
C ASN A 381 -9.03 -5.97 -3.11
N MET A 382 -7.72 -6.11 -3.01
CA MET A 382 -6.87 -7.00 -3.82
C MET A 382 -5.75 -7.55 -2.95
N ILE A 383 -5.02 -8.55 -3.46
CA ILE A 383 -3.84 -9.11 -2.79
C ILE A 383 -4.21 -9.65 -1.41
N PRO A 384 -4.99 -10.73 -1.32
CA PRO A 384 -5.37 -11.35 -0.05
C PRO A 384 -4.17 -12.04 0.63
N TYR A 385 -4.34 -12.45 1.88
CA TYR A 385 -3.39 -13.27 2.64
C TYR A 385 -1.99 -12.66 2.78
N ARG A 386 -1.91 -11.35 3.00
CA ARG A 386 -0.65 -10.58 3.13
C ARG A 386 0.23 -11.06 4.29
N PHE A 387 -0.29 -11.87 5.20
CA PHE A 387 0.45 -12.52 6.30
C PHE A 387 1.12 -13.85 5.89
N SER A 388 0.94 -14.33 4.66
CA SER A 388 1.39 -15.68 4.22
C SER A 388 2.91 -15.90 4.29
N TYR A 389 3.72 -14.84 4.28
CA TYR A 389 5.18 -14.93 4.50
C TYR A 389 5.54 -15.56 5.85
N LEU A 390 4.66 -15.48 6.86
CA LEU A 390 4.86 -16.12 8.16
C LEU A 390 4.79 -17.66 8.06
N ILE A 391 3.98 -18.19 7.13
CA ILE A 391 3.91 -19.63 6.85
C ILE A 391 5.27 -20.09 6.28
N SER A 392 5.82 -19.37 5.30
CA SER A 392 7.16 -19.64 4.74
C SER A 392 8.24 -19.54 5.82
N PHE A 393 8.20 -18.52 6.68
CA PHE A 393 9.14 -18.35 7.78
C PHE A 393 9.13 -19.56 8.73
N VAL A 394 7.97 -19.99 9.22
CA VAL A 394 7.83 -21.12 10.15
C VAL A 394 8.28 -22.41 9.47
N LEU A 395 7.90 -22.64 8.21
CA LEU A 395 8.31 -23.84 7.46
C LEU A 395 9.83 -23.92 7.31
N VAL A 396 10.51 -22.82 6.97
CA VAL A 396 11.98 -22.78 6.88
C VAL A 396 12.64 -23.06 8.25
N VAL A 397 12.07 -22.57 9.35
CA VAL A 397 12.58 -22.87 10.70
C VAL A 397 12.43 -24.36 11.05
N MET A 398 11.27 -24.96 10.75
CA MET A 398 11.03 -26.39 10.94
C MET A 398 11.96 -27.24 10.07
N ALA A 399 12.15 -26.85 8.81
CA ALA A 399 13.06 -27.50 7.88
C ALA A 399 14.51 -27.47 8.39
N PHE A 400 14.98 -26.32 8.89
CA PHE A 400 16.30 -26.21 9.49
C PHE A 400 16.43 -27.09 10.75
N ARG A 401 15.40 -27.14 11.58
CA ARG A 401 15.35 -28.02 12.76
C ARG A 401 15.48 -29.50 12.38
N ALA A 402 14.76 -29.95 11.34
CA ALA A 402 14.87 -31.30 10.80
C ALA A 402 16.26 -31.56 10.22
N PHE A 403 16.83 -30.61 9.45
CA PHE A 403 18.19 -30.69 8.91
C PHE A 403 19.25 -30.90 9.99
N MET A 404 19.12 -30.23 11.12
CA MET A 404 20.03 -30.41 12.26
C MET A 404 19.97 -31.83 12.85
N LEU A 405 18.89 -32.54 12.64
CA LEU A 405 18.61 -33.87 13.22
C LEU A 405 18.63 -35.00 12.18
N LEU A 406 19.11 -34.76 10.96
CA LEU A 406 19.12 -35.72 9.85
C LEU A 406 19.78 -37.07 10.22
N GLU A 407 20.79 -37.06 11.09
CA GLU A 407 21.47 -38.27 11.56
C GLU A 407 20.53 -39.26 12.25
N SER A 408 19.38 -38.81 12.73
CA SER A 408 18.38 -39.64 13.37
C SER A 408 17.24 -40.09 12.45
N SER A 409 17.22 -39.63 11.20
CA SER A 409 16.21 -39.96 10.22
C SER A 409 16.40 -41.36 9.66
N SER A 410 15.31 -42.09 9.43
CA SER A 410 15.27 -43.38 8.81
C SER A 410 14.87 -43.31 7.34
N CYS A 411 15.06 -44.41 6.61
CA CYS A 411 14.58 -44.52 5.23
C CYS A 411 13.08 -44.30 5.13
N TRP A 412 12.31 -44.75 6.11
CA TRP A 412 10.85 -44.57 6.15
C TRP A 412 10.44 -43.12 6.29
N ASP A 413 11.19 -42.31 7.05
CA ASP A 413 10.92 -40.89 7.18
C ASP A 413 11.08 -40.18 5.81
N VAL A 414 12.10 -40.58 5.04
CA VAL A 414 12.34 -40.04 3.69
C VAL A 414 11.25 -40.47 2.69
N ILE A 415 10.80 -41.75 2.77
CA ILE A 415 9.71 -42.28 1.93
C ILE A 415 8.42 -41.51 2.23
N LEU A 416 8.08 -41.30 3.50
CA LEU A 416 6.90 -40.51 3.89
C LEU A 416 6.96 -39.07 3.39
N ALA A 417 8.14 -38.43 3.44
CA ALA A 417 8.34 -37.10 2.87
C ALA A 417 8.14 -37.10 1.36
N ALA A 418 8.69 -38.09 0.66
CA ALA A 418 8.51 -38.24 -0.78
C ALA A 418 7.03 -38.43 -1.18
N LEU A 419 6.30 -39.27 -0.44
CA LEU A 419 4.86 -39.49 -0.67
C LEU A 419 4.04 -38.23 -0.45
N PHE A 420 4.36 -37.45 0.59
CA PHE A 420 3.66 -36.19 0.84
C PHE A 420 3.94 -35.16 -0.27
N VAL A 421 5.20 -35.03 -0.72
CA VAL A 421 5.53 -34.13 -1.85
C VAL A 421 4.83 -34.61 -3.13
N ALA A 422 4.77 -35.93 -3.39
CA ALA A 422 4.01 -36.47 -4.50
C ALA A 422 2.52 -36.10 -4.41
N LEU A 423 1.94 -36.12 -3.22
CA LEU A 423 0.56 -35.68 -2.98
C LEU A 423 0.39 -34.18 -3.28
N VAL A 424 1.32 -33.32 -2.83
CA VAL A 424 1.32 -31.89 -3.15
C VAL A 424 1.37 -31.66 -4.67
N ILE A 425 2.22 -32.42 -5.39
CA ILE A 425 2.30 -32.35 -6.85
C ILE A 425 0.98 -32.77 -7.50
N ILE A 426 0.37 -33.87 -7.03
CA ILE A 426 -0.94 -34.32 -7.51
C ILE A 426 -2.00 -33.23 -7.29
N PHE A 427 -2.01 -32.57 -6.14
CA PHE A 427 -2.92 -31.45 -5.86
C PHE A 427 -2.70 -30.25 -6.77
N GLY A 428 -1.49 -30.08 -7.29
CA GLY A 428 -1.14 -29.03 -8.26
C GLY A 428 -1.64 -29.31 -9.68
N ILE A 429 -2.01 -30.54 -10.00
CA ILE A 429 -2.49 -30.87 -11.36
C ILE A 429 -3.78 -30.07 -11.63
N GLY A 430 -3.78 -29.32 -12.75
CA GLY A 430 -4.89 -28.45 -13.14
C GLY A 430 -4.94 -27.10 -12.43
N THR A 431 -4.02 -26.83 -11.48
CA THR A 431 -3.92 -25.51 -10.81
C THR A 431 -2.56 -24.85 -11.02
N GLN A 432 -1.52 -25.61 -11.29
CA GLN A 432 -0.16 -25.13 -11.50
C GLN A 432 0.36 -25.53 -12.87
N GLU A 433 1.26 -24.76 -13.41
CA GLU A 433 1.89 -24.99 -14.70
C GLU A 433 2.70 -26.29 -14.71
N THR A 434 2.65 -27.03 -15.82
CA THR A 434 3.31 -28.33 -15.96
C THR A 434 4.82 -28.27 -15.70
N TYR A 435 5.48 -27.20 -16.12
CA TYR A 435 6.93 -27.04 -15.87
C TYR A 435 7.24 -26.90 -14.37
N ALA A 436 6.35 -26.27 -13.59
CA ALA A 436 6.52 -26.10 -12.15
C ALA A 436 6.34 -27.44 -11.42
N LEU A 437 5.33 -28.24 -11.84
CA LEU A 437 5.10 -29.57 -11.31
C LEU A 437 6.29 -30.50 -11.57
N VAL A 438 6.75 -30.55 -12.84
CA VAL A 438 7.86 -31.41 -13.24
C VAL A 438 9.18 -30.95 -12.58
N GLY A 439 9.46 -29.64 -12.57
CA GLY A 439 10.67 -29.10 -11.94
C GLY A 439 10.72 -29.42 -10.45
N THR A 440 9.63 -29.21 -9.72
CA THR A 440 9.53 -29.55 -8.30
C THR A 440 9.66 -31.06 -8.07
N ALA A 441 9.03 -31.89 -8.91
CA ALA A 441 9.12 -33.36 -8.81
C ALA A 441 10.56 -33.87 -9.00
N VAL A 442 11.28 -33.35 -10.01
CA VAL A 442 12.67 -33.75 -10.28
C VAL A 442 13.58 -33.35 -9.12
N ILE A 443 13.48 -32.12 -8.62
CA ILE A 443 14.31 -31.67 -7.50
C ILE A 443 13.95 -32.42 -6.21
N ALA A 444 12.66 -32.65 -5.94
CA ALA A 444 12.25 -33.45 -4.79
C ALA A 444 12.78 -34.87 -4.85
N ALA A 445 12.74 -35.50 -6.04
CA ALA A 445 13.31 -36.83 -6.24
C ALA A 445 14.81 -36.86 -5.93
N VAL A 446 15.57 -35.88 -6.47
CA VAL A 446 17.02 -35.75 -6.19
C VAL A 446 17.28 -35.60 -4.68
N ILE A 447 16.54 -34.69 -4.02
CA ILE A 447 16.68 -34.48 -2.56
C ILE A 447 16.36 -35.75 -1.80
N CYS A 448 15.24 -36.44 -2.11
CA CYS A 448 14.83 -37.66 -1.42
C CYS A 448 15.82 -38.81 -1.65
N VAL A 449 16.37 -38.98 -2.87
CA VAL A 449 17.42 -39.97 -3.15
C VAL A 449 18.67 -39.66 -2.34
N LEU A 450 19.14 -38.43 -2.33
CA LEU A 450 20.29 -38.02 -1.52
C LEU A 450 20.09 -38.27 -0.01
N LEU A 451 18.92 -37.92 0.52
CA LEU A 451 18.58 -38.19 1.91
C LEU A 451 18.48 -39.68 2.18
N PHE A 452 17.94 -40.48 1.26
CA PHE A 452 17.90 -41.94 1.39
C PHE A 452 19.31 -42.54 1.42
N LEU A 453 20.20 -42.13 0.51
CA LEU A 453 21.61 -42.54 0.51
C LEU A 453 22.35 -42.11 1.77
N TYR A 454 22.03 -40.93 2.29
CA TYR A 454 22.56 -40.45 3.56
C TYR A 454 22.12 -41.34 4.75
N THR A 455 20.86 -41.72 4.83
CA THR A 455 20.36 -42.63 5.88
C THR A 455 21.03 -44.02 5.83
N LYS A 456 21.45 -44.45 4.62
CA LYS A 456 22.24 -45.66 4.40
C LYS A 456 23.75 -45.44 4.65
N ARG A 457 24.18 -44.25 5.03
CA ARG A 457 25.56 -43.84 5.25
C ARG A 457 26.47 -43.95 4.00
N ILE A 458 25.90 -43.95 2.81
CA ILE A 458 26.62 -43.96 1.52
C ILE A 458 27.16 -42.56 1.20
N VAL A 459 26.39 -41.51 1.48
CA VAL A 459 26.76 -40.12 1.21
C VAL A 459 27.05 -39.40 2.53
N PRO A 460 28.21 -38.73 2.66
CA PRO A 460 28.50 -37.94 3.86
C PRO A 460 27.76 -36.59 3.89
N LYS A 461 27.61 -35.99 5.09
CA LYS A 461 26.89 -34.74 5.30
C LYS A 461 27.46 -33.56 4.49
N GLN A 462 28.76 -33.54 4.24
CA GLN A 462 29.42 -32.51 3.43
C GLN A 462 28.89 -32.48 1.97
N VAL A 463 28.68 -33.66 1.39
CA VAL A 463 28.12 -33.79 0.03
C VAL A 463 26.67 -33.27 0.02
N LEU A 464 25.86 -33.60 1.05
CA LEU A 464 24.51 -33.03 1.19
C LEU A 464 24.54 -31.50 1.21
N LEU A 465 25.43 -30.90 2.00
CA LEU A 465 25.55 -29.43 2.10
C LEU A 465 25.91 -28.80 0.76
N ILE A 466 26.82 -29.43 -0.01
CA ILE A 466 27.22 -28.93 -1.32
C ILE A 466 26.06 -29.04 -2.31
N VAL A 467 25.43 -30.21 -2.41
CA VAL A 467 24.36 -30.43 -3.39
C VAL A 467 23.13 -29.63 -3.04
N PHE A 468 22.73 -29.55 -1.76
CA PHE A 468 21.62 -28.71 -1.33
C PHE A 468 21.92 -27.24 -1.56
N GLY A 469 23.17 -26.80 -1.38
CA GLY A 469 23.58 -25.44 -1.74
C GLY A 469 23.40 -25.14 -3.22
N VAL A 470 23.83 -26.05 -4.10
CA VAL A 470 23.64 -25.90 -5.56
C VAL A 470 22.16 -25.86 -5.92
N ILE A 471 21.35 -26.77 -5.35
CA ILE A 471 19.91 -26.82 -5.59
C ILE A 471 19.26 -25.50 -5.17
N ILE A 472 19.49 -25.02 -3.95
CA ILE A 472 18.83 -23.81 -3.43
C ILE A 472 19.29 -22.55 -4.17
N ILE A 473 20.57 -22.46 -4.55
CA ILE A 473 21.05 -21.35 -5.38
C ILE A 473 20.34 -21.37 -6.75
N GLY A 474 20.21 -22.56 -7.35
CA GLY A 474 19.49 -22.73 -8.61
C GLY A 474 17.99 -22.41 -8.49
N GLU A 475 17.32 -22.93 -7.45
CA GLU A 475 15.91 -22.62 -7.16
C GLU A 475 15.71 -21.11 -6.89
N SER A 476 16.61 -20.47 -6.13
CA SER A 476 16.54 -19.03 -5.84
C SER A 476 16.72 -18.18 -7.11
N ALA A 477 17.66 -18.57 -7.99
CA ALA A 477 17.85 -17.90 -9.28
C ALA A 477 16.60 -18.02 -10.16
N ALA A 478 16.02 -19.24 -10.23
CA ALA A 478 14.78 -19.49 -10.97
C ALA A 478 13.59 -18.73 -10.37
N ALA A 479 13.44 -18.72 -9.04
CA ALA A 479 12.38 -17.99 -8.35
C ALA A 479 12.48 -16.48 -8.61
N GLY A 480 13.68 -15.89 -8.53
CA GLY A 480 13.93 -14.50 -8.86
C GLY A 480 13.55 -14.18 -10.33
N TYR A 481 13.96 -15.02 -11.28
CA TYR A 481 13.60 -14.86 -12.69
C TYR A 481 12.08 -14.98 -12.91
N ILE A 482 11.46 -16.04 -12.37
CA ILE A 482 10.02 -16.25 -12.49
C ILE A 482 9.24 -15.09 -11.88
N GLY A 483 9.62 -14.63 -10.68
CA GLY A 483 8.97 -13.51 -10.02
C GLY A 483 9.01 -12.23 -10.87
N VAL A 484 10.20 -11.84 -11.37
CA VAL A 484 10.34 -10.64 -12.21
C VAL A 484 9.58 -10.80 -13.53
N LYS A 485 9.65 -11.99 -14.16
CA LYS A 485 8.93 -12.28 -15.40
C LYS A 485 7.40 -12.25 -15.21
N THR A 486 6.88 -12.81 -14.12
CA THR A 486 5.44 -12.90 -13.85
C THR A 486 4.86 -11.53 -13.49
N THR A 487 5.60 -10.74 -12.71
CA THR A 487 5.18 -9.36 -12.37
C THR A 487 5.11 -8.47 -13.61
N THR A 488 5.78 -8.89 -14.69
CA THR A 488 6.05 -8.10 -15.88
C THR A 488 6.94 -6.88 -15.58
N VAL A 489 7.48 -6.30 -16.62
CA VAL A 489 8.24 -5.04 -16.55
C VAL A 489 7.64 -4.08 -17.57
N THR A 490 7.66 -2.80 -17.26
CA THR A 490 7.22 -1.75 -18.17
C THR A 490 8.43 -1.14 -18.85
N GLY A 491 8.26 -0.61 -20.07
CA GLY A 491 9.31 0.15 -20.73
C GLY A 491 9.52 1.50 -20.07
N THR A 492 10.73 2.00 -20.05
CA THR A 492 11.05 3.34 -19.53
C THR A 492 10.36 4.45 -20.32
N TYR A 493 9.96 4.17 -21.59
CA TYR A 493 9.18 5.09 -22.41
C TYR A 493 7.67 5.06 -22.14
N ASP A 494 7.18 3.98 -21.52
CA ASP A 494 5.75 3.81 -21.27
C ASP A 494 5.32 4.58 -20.03
N TYR A 495 6.27 4.92 -19.15
CA TYR A 495 6.00 5.61 -17.90
C TYR A 495 7.26 6.28 -17.30
N PRO A 496 7.16 7.55 -16.89
CA PRO A 496 6.04 8.47 -17.17
C PRO A 496 6.06 8.90 -18.64
N ARG A 497 4.97 8.62 -19.34
CA ARG A 497 4.86 8.94 -20.77
C ARG A 497 4.86 10.45 -21.02
N GLY A 498 5.72 10.90 -21.96
CA GLY A 498 5.83 12.32 -22.31
C GLY A 498 6.43 13.19 -21.20
N GLU A 499 7.32 12.61 -20.39
CA GLU A 499 7.95 13.23 -19.23
C GLU A 499 8.63 14.57 -19.60
N GLU A 500 9.47 14.57 -20.61
CA GLU A 500 10.26 15.76 -21.00
C GLU A 500 9.40 16.97 -21.38
N SER A 501 8.39 16.77 -22.25
CA SER A 501 7.50 17.84 -22.66
C SER A 501 6.61 18.33 -21.51
N THR A 502 6.19 17.42 -20.65
CA THR A 502 5.39 17.74 -19.45
C THR A 502 6.20 18.55 -18.46
N ALA A 503 7.45 18.16 -18.20
CA ALA A 503 8.34 18.90 -17.31
C ALA A 503 8.59 20.33 -17.80
N GLN A 504 8.85 20.52 -19.10
CA GLN A 504 9.06 21.87 -19.68
C GLN A 504 7.81 22.75 -19.53
N VAL A 505 6.62 22.18 -19.64
CA VAL A 505 5.35 22.92 -19.46
C VAL A 505 5.17 23.30 -17.98
N ILE A 506 5.51 22.39 -17.05
CA ILE A 506 5.44 22.64 -15.61
C ILE A 506 6.48 23.70 -15.19
N ASP A 507 7.72 23.61 -15.67
CA ASP A 507 8.76 24.60 -15.40
C ASP A 507 8.32 26.01 -15.86
N TYR A 508 7.65 26.09 -17.02
CA TYR A 508 7.08 27.35 -17.50
C TYR A 508 5.95 27.84 -16.60
N MET A 509 5.03 26.96 -16.21
CA MET A 509 3.94 27.27 -15.27
C MET A 509 4.47 27.83 -13.95
N ASP A 510 5.48 27.18 -13.36
CA ASP A 510 6.12 27.61 -12.12
C ASP A 510 6.83 28.97 -12.29
N SER A 511 7.38 29.22 -13.47
CA SER A 511 8.00 30.53 -13.77
C SER A 511 6.99 31.68 -13.79
N LEU A 512 5.75 31.43 -14.22
CA LEU A 512 4.68 32.44 -14.20
C LEU A 512 4.30 32.83 -12.77
N GLU A 513 4.40 31.86 -11.85
CA GLU A 513 3.97 32.03 -10.46
C GLU A 513 5.13 32.32 -9.48
N SER A 514 6.36 32.43 -9.97
CA SER A 514 7.57 32.58 -9.14
C SER A 514 7.58 33.81 -8.22
N ASN A 515 6.78 34.84 -8.54
CA ASN A 515 6.69 36.09 -7.80
C ASN A 515 5.42 36.22 -6.95
N THR A 516 4.62 35.17 -6.83
CA THR A 516 3.39 35.17 -6.02
C THR A 516 3.48 34.23 -4.84
N THR A 517 2.77 34.53 -3.77
CA THR A 517 2.51 33.65 -2.64
C THR A 517 1.11 33.05 -2.73
N GLU A 518 0.41 33.26 -3.84
CA GLU A 518 -0.95 32.80 -4.05
C GLU A 518 -0.99 31.26 -4.15
N MET A 519 -1.99 30.66 -3.52
CA MET A 519 -2.27 29.24 -3.67
C MET A 519 -3.16 29.02 -4.88
N TRP A 520 -2.66 28.27 -5.85
CA TRP A 520 -3.35 27.88 -7.07
C TRP A 520 -3.21 26.38 -7.31
N ARG A 521 -4.04 25.84 -8.21
CA ARG A 521 -3.97 24.44 -8.60
C ARG A 521 -3.90 24.25 -10.11
N ALA A 522 -3.29 23.11 -10.47
CA ALA A 522 -3.27 22.62 -11.84
C ALA A 522 -3.72 21.15 -11.89
N GLU A 523 -4.20 20.72 -13.06
CA GLU A 523 -4.52 19.32 -13.33
C GLU A 523 -4.18 18.91 -14.76
N MET A 524 -4.02 17.59 -14.99
CA MET A 524 -3.75 17.04 -16.32
C MET A 524 -5.00 16.46 -16.96
N THR A 525 -5.20 16.67 -18.25
CA THR A 525 -6.32 16.11 -19.01
C THR A 525 -6.11 14.64 -19.37
N SER A 526 -4.83 14.25 -19.55
CA SER A 526 -4.43 12.86 -19.80
C SER A 526 -3.31 12.52 -18.83
N THR A 527 -3.59 11.66 -17.87
CA THR A 527 -2.71 11.39 -16.73
C THR A 527 -1.47 10.60 -17.12
N GLN A 528 -0.34 10.92 -16.49
CA GLN A 528 0.87 10.07 -16.46
C GLN A 528 0.67 8.97 -15.41
N THR A 529 0.13 9.35 -14.26
CA THR A 529 -0.24 8.48 -13.14
C THR A 529 -1.51 9.02 -12.49
N LEU A 530 -2.12 8.27 -11.58
CA LEU A 530 -3.25 8.75 -10.79
C LEU A 530 -2.85 9.74 -9.67
N ASN A 531 -1.55 10.07 -9.55
CA ASN A 531 -0.99 11.05 -8.62
C ASN A 531 0.02 11.94 -9.34
N ASP A 532 -0.37 12.50 -10.47
CA ASP A 532 0.50 13.32 -11.32
C ASP A 532 1.09 14.53 -10.61
N ALA A 533 0.29 15.17 -9.78
CA ALA A 533 0.74 16.34 -9.04
C ALA A 533 1.82 16.00 -8.00
N ALA A 534 1.74 14.83 -7.36
CA ALA A 534 2.80 14.33 -6.48
C ALA A 534 4.06 13.95 -7.27
N LEU A 535 3.89 13.35 -8.46
CA LEU A 535 5.02 12.99 -9.32
C LEU A 535 5.81 14.23 -9.77
N ASN A 536 5.11 15.28 -10.13
CA ASN A 536 5.66 16.48 -10.74
C ASN A 536 5.74 17.69 -9.77
N HIS A 537 5.41 17.48 -8.51
CA HIS A 537 5.50 18.45 -7.41
C HIS A 537 4.76 19.79 -7.64
N TYR A 538 3.54 19.75 -8.20
CA TYR A 538 2.63 20.88 -8.26
C TYR A 538 1.38 20.67 -7.39
N ASN A 539 0.59 21.71 -7.13
CA ASN A 539 -0.63 21.59 -6.34
C ASN A 539 -1.78 21.02 -7.18
N GLY A 540 -2.28 19.83 -6.84
CA GLY A 540 -3.28 19.11 -7.62
C GLY A 540 -4.51 18.66 -6.82
N LEU A 541 -5.57 18.30 -7.56
CA LEU A 541 -6.86 17.83 -7.02
C LEU A 541 -6.96 16.29 -6.98
N SER A 542 -6.26 15.63 -7.90
CA SER A 542 -6.34 14.17 -8.05
C SER A 542 -5.60 13.46 -6.93
N MET A 543 -6.17 12.32 -6.49
CA MET A 543 -5.56 11.47 -5.49
C MET A 543 -5.96 10.00 -5.64
N PHE A 544 -4.97 9.10 -5.52
CA PHE A 544 -5.16 7.66 -5.40
C PHE A 544 -4.23 7.11 -4.33
N ASN A 545 -4.74 6.85 -3.13
CA ASN A 545 -4.01 6.18 -2.07
C ASN A 545 -4.94 5.63 -0.98
N SER A 546 -4.43 4.71 -0.14
CA SER A 546 -5.19 4.08 0.94
C SER A 546 -5.57 5.03 2.10
N MET A 547 -5.09 6.27 2.07
CA MET A 547 -5.41 7.33 3.04
C MET A 547 -6.38 8.36 2.45
N ALA A 548 -7.03 8.06 1.31
CA ALA A 548 -7.98 8.96 0.66
C ALA A 548 -9.14 9.30 1.59
N ASN A 549 -9.39 10.61 1.74
CA ASN A 549 -10.49 11.12 2.53
C ASN A 549 -11.82 10.80 1.84
N VAL A 550 -12.72 10.09 2.56
CA VAL A 550 -14.00 9.63 2.02
C VAL A 550 -14.94 10.79 1.75
N ASP A 551 -14.94 11.85 2.60
CA ASP A 551 -15.81 13.01 2.41
C ASP A 551 -15.45 13.78 1.12
N MET A 552 -14.14 13.88 0.83
CA MET A 552 -13.69 14.45 -0.46
C MET A 552 -14.08 13.58 -1.65
N THR A 553 -14.05 12.25 -1.50
CA THR A 553 -14.50 11.34 -2.56
C THR A 553 -15.99 11.56 -2.87
N VAL A 554 -16.82 11.65 -1.84
CA VAL A 554 -18.26 11.93 -1.99
C VAL A 554 -18.51 13.32 -2.58
N LEU A 555 -17.74 14.33 -2.17
CA LEU A 555 -17.82 15.66 -2.76
C LEU A 555 -17.52 15.62 -4.26
N PHE A 556 -16.47 14.89 -4.68
CA PHE A 556 -16.13 14.77 -6.09
C PHE A 556 -17.27 14.13 -6.88
N GLU A 557 -17.88 13.05 -6.39
CA GLU A 557 -19.04 12.42 -7.00
C GLU A 557 -20.18 13.41 -7.15
N ASN A 558 -20.52 14.15 -6.09
CA ASN A 558 -21.61 15.15 -6.10
C ASN A 558 -21.32 16.33 -7.04
N PHE A 559 -20.05 16.72 -7.19
CA PHE A 559 -19.65 17.74 -8.17
C PHE A 559 -19.54 17.20 -9.60
N GLY A 560 -19.91 15.95 -9.83
CA GLY A 560 -19.75 15.33 -11.15
C GLY A 560 -18.29 15.20 -11.57
N MET A 561 -17.38 15.07 -10.63
CA MET A 561 -16.02 14.67 -10.86
C MET A 561 -15.86 13.19 -10.51
N MET A 562 -14.77 12.56 -10.97
CA MET A 562 -14.58 11.13 -10.79
C MET A 562 -14.24 10.79 -9.33
N GLY A 563 -15.15 10.16 -8.58
CA GLY A 563 -14.95 9.61 -7.25
C GLY A 563 -15.08 8.08 -7.24
N TRP A 564 -14.38 7.40 -6.31
CA TRP A 564 -14.51 5.96 -6.12
C TRP A 564 -14.08 5.54 -4.71
N LYS A 565 -15.04 5.47 -3.80
CA LYS A 565 -14.82 5.12 -2.39
C LYS A 565 -14.10 3.79 -2.21
N SER A 566 -14.59 2.71 -2.80
CA SER A 566 -13.99 1.38 -2.68
C SER A 566 -12.63 1.26 -3.37
N GLY A 567 -12.33 2.15 -4.32
CA GLY A 567 -11.05 2.26 -5.00
C GLY A 567 -10.04 3.19 -4.31
N ASN A 568 -10.43 3.84 -3.21
CA ASN A 568 -9.60 4.79 -2.45
C ASN A 568 -9.04 5.91 -3.34
N ARG A 569 -9.87 6.49 -4.21
CA ARG A 569 -9.45 7.56 -5.11
C ARG A 569 -10.55 8.52 -5.49
N TYR A 570 -10.15 9.73 -5.81
CA TYR A 570 -10.89 10.72 -6.56
C TYR A 570 -9.92 11.45 -7.50
N THR A 571 -10.35 11.70 -8.72
CA THR A 571 -9.48 12.23 -9.76
C THR A 571 -10.20 13.28 -10.60
N TYR A 572 -9.45 14.27 -11.02
CA TYR A 572 -9.90 15.22 -12.01
C TYR A 572 -9.78 14.57 -13.39
N ALA A 573 -10.92 14.22 -14.00
CA ALA A 573 -10.94 13.71 -15.37
C ALA A 573 -11.19 14.84 -16.36
N GLU A 574 -12.20 15.63 -16.07
CA GLU A 574 -12.57 16.84 -16.75
C GLU A 574 -13.41 17.69 -15.77
N GLY A 575 -13.24 18.98 -15.74
CA GLY A 575 -13.95 19.88 -14.85
C GLY A 575 -14.99 20.70 -15.61
N SER A 576 -16.11 20.98 -14.96
CA SER A 576 -17.04 22.01 -15.44
C SER A 576 -16.52 23.40 -15.05
N PRO A 577 -17.00 24.50 -15.69
CA PRO A 577 -16.66 25.86 -15.27
C PRO A 577 -16.91 26.12 -13.77
N VAL A 578 -17.98 25.58 -13.21
CA VAL A 578 -18.33 25.72 -11.79
C VAL A 578 -17.35 24.97 -10.91
N THR A 579 -17.01 23.71 -11.24
CA THR A 579 -16.02 22.96 -10.44
C THR A 579 -14.64 23.58 -10.52
N ASN A 580 -14.21 24.03 -11.69
CA ASN A 580 -12.92 24.69 -11.86
C ASN A 580 -12.81 25.99 -11.02
N LEU A 581 -13.91 26.76 -10.96
CA LEU A 581 -13.99 27.97 -10.15
C LEU A 581 -13.86 27.68 -8.65
N PHE A 582 -14.71 26.79 -8.12
CA PHE A 582 -14.76 26.52 -6.69
C PHE A 582 -13.62 25.64 -6.18
N MET A 583 -12.95 24.87 -7.05
CA MET A 583 -11.76 24.08 -6.67
C MET A 583 -10.45 24.85 -6.92
N ASN A 584 -10.50 26.14 -7.24
CA ASN A 584 -9.33 27.01 -7.46
C ASN A 584 -8.37 26.50 -8.55
N LEU A 585 -8.91 25.91 -9.64
CA LEU A 585 -8.11 25.45 -10.76
C LEU A 585 -7.70 26.65 -11.62
N LYS A 586 -6.41 26.96 -11.62
CA LYS A 586 -5.83 28.07 -12.41
C LYS A 586 -5.31 27.59 -13.75
N TYR A 587 -4.70 26.41 -13.77
CA TYR A 587 -4.08 25.85 -14.96
C TYR A 587 -4.58 24.45 -15.26
N LEU A 588 -4.66 24.14 -16.57
CA LEU A 588 -4.90 22.83 -17.08
C LEU A 588 -3.75 22.43 -18.01
N ILE A 589 -3.09 21.32 -17.72
CA ILE A 589 -2.03 20.76 -18.56
C ILE A 589 -2.69 19.78 -19.51
N ALA A 590 -2.98 20.26 -20.72
CA ALA A 590 -3.64 19.46 -21.75
C ALA A 590 -2.58 18.60 -22.47
N ARG A 591 -2.61 17.30 -22.24
CA ARG A 591 -1.78 16.33 -22.91
C ARG A 591 -2.58 15.67 -24.03
N ASP A 592 -1.89 15.27 -25.09
CA ASP A 592 -2.46 14.60 -26.25
C ASP A 592 -3.60 15.41 -26.94
N ASN A 593 -3.61 16.75 -26.74
CA ASN A 593 -4.64 17.69 -27.21
C ASN A 593 -6.07 17.31 -26.73
N ILE A 594 -6.19 16.66 -25.57
CA ILE A 594 -7.49 16.26 -25.02
C ILE A 594 -8.03 17.42 -24.15
N TYR A 595 -8.82 18.29 -24.73
CA TYR A 595 -9.67 19.27 -24.04
C TYR A 595 -10.76 19.73 -24.98
N MET A 596 -11.94 19.99 -24.45
CA MET A 596 -13.12 20.40 -25.23
C MET A 596 -13.66 21.77 -24.82
N ASN A 597 -13.35 22.23 -23.60
CA ASN A 597 -13.82 23.52 -23.12
C ASN A 597 -13.00 24.65 -23.75
N THR A 598 -13.68 25.46 -24.56
CA THR A 598 -13.09 26.64 -25.21
C THR A 598 -13.64 27.95 -24.66
N TYR A 599 -14.54 27.88 -23.66
CA TYR A 599 -15.21 29.06 -23.11
C TYR A 599 -14.30 29.84 -22.15
N ASP A 600 -13.71 29.15 -21.18
CA ASP A 600 -12.97 29.76 -20.06
C ASP A 600 -11.50 29.39 -20.02
N LEU A 601 -10.97 28.74 -21.05
CA LEU A 601 -9.58 28.32 -21.12
C LEU A 601 -8.82 29.00 -22.26
N THR A 602 -7.66 29.55 -21.97
CA THR A 602 -6.75 30.17 -22.94
C THR A 602 -5.41 29.49 -22.95
N GLU A 603 -4.93 29.05 -24.13
CA GLU A 603 -3.59 28.49 -24.28
C GLU A 603 -2.52 29.57 -24.04
N VAL A 604 -1.62 29.37 -23.09
CA VAL A 604 -0.56 30.30 -22.73
C VAL A 604 0.84 29.79 -23.09
N TYR A 605 1.02 28.46 -23.22
CA TYR A 605 2.28 27.86 -23.62
C TYR A 605 2.05 26.45 -24.17
N GLY A 606 3.00 25.90 -24.92
CA GLY A 606 2.93 24.52 -25.40
C GLY A 606 4.26 23.97 -25.89
N VAL A 607 4.46 22.67 -25.68
CA VAL A 607 5.62 21.91 -26.15
C VAL A 607 5.15 20.58 -26.72
N GLY A 608 5.37 20.36 -28.01
CA GLY A 608 4.90 19.15 -28.69
C GLY A 608 3.37 19.02 -28.64
N ASN A 609 2.88 17.96 -28.03
CA ASN A 609 1.44 17.71 -27.84
C ASN A 609 0.94 18.04 -26.41
N VAL A 610 1.77 18.72 -25.61
CA VAL A 610 1.42 19.19 -24.26
C VAL A 610 1.23 20.70 -24.29
N LYS A 611 0.11 21.16 -23.75
CA LYS A 611 -0.27 22.58 -23.73
C LYS A 611 -0.60 23.01 -22.31
N LEU A 612 -0.23 24.24 -21.94
CA LEU A 612 -0.68 24.90 -20.73
C LEU A 612 -1.85 25.79 -21.06
N LEU A 613 -2.98 25.52 -20.43
CA LEU A 613 -4.20 26.31 -20.55
C LEU A 613 -4.43 27.05 -19.24
N GLN A 614 -4.68 28.35 -19.32
CA GLN A 614 -5.03 29.18 -18.17
C GLN A 614 -6.56 29.32 -18.09
N ASN A 615 -7.12 29.13 -16.90
CA ASN A 615 -8.51 29.38 -16.61
C ASN A 615 -8.76 30.89 -16.47
N ASN A 616 -9.61 31.44 -17.32
CA ASN A 616 -9.96 32.86 -17.31
C ASN A 616 -10.89 33.24 -16.15
N HIS A 617 -11.60 32.26 -15.59
CA HIS A 617 -12.52 32.41 -14.46
C HIS A 617 -11.94 31.76 -13.18
N TYR A 618 -10.71 32.10 -12.86
CA TYR A 618 -10.01 31.65 -11.67
C TYR A 618 -10.30 32.60 -10.48
N LEU A 619 -10.48 32.03 -9.30
CA LEU A 619 -10.45 32.74 -8.00
C LEU A 619 -9.34 32.19 -7.12
N PRO A 620 -8.60 33.06 -6.38
CA PRO A 620 -7.58 32.63 -5.44
C PRO A 620 -8.19 31.79 -4.29
N MET A 621 -7.32 31.06 -3.58
CA MET A 621 -7.73 30.28 -2.42
C MET A 621 -8.26 31.20 -1.32
N GLY A 622 -9.53 31.05 -0.98
CA GLY A 622 -10.20 31.86 0.03
C GLY A 622 -10.93 33.09 -0.55
N PHE A 623 -12.25 33.05 -0.53
CA PHE A 623 -13.11 34.15 -0.93
C PHE A 623 -14.45 34.10 -0.19
N MET A 624 -15.15 35.25 -0.20
CA MET A 624 -16.47 35.35 0.45
C MET A 624 -17.57 34.74 -0.43
N THR A 625 -18.41 33.94 0.21
CA THR A 625 -19.66 33.41 -0.34
C THR A 625 -20.84 33.81 0.54
N ASN A 626 -22.04 33.60 0.05
CA ASN A 626 -23.23 33.78 0.88
C ASN A 626 -23.25 32.74 2.01
N SER A 627 -23.65 33.16 3.21
CA SER A 627 -23.70 32.29 4.40
C SER A 627 -24.60 31.05 4.23
N ALA A 628 -25.56 31.09 3.29
CA ALA A 628 -26.41 29.96 2.96
C ALA A 628 -25.64 28.74 2.45
N LEU A 629 -24.44 28.91 1.92
CA LEU A 629 -23.59 27.81 1.43
C LEU A 629 -23.25 26.82 2.55
N ALA A 630 -23.20 27.26 3.80
CA ALA A 630 -22.98 26.39 4.96
C ALA A 630 -24.05 25.28 5.11
N SER A 631 -25.21 25.43 4.48
CA SER A 631 -26.30 24.45 4.52
C SER A 631 -26.24 23.41 3.40
N TRP A 632 -25.34 23.57 2.44
CA TRP A 632 -25.23 22.61 1.33
C TRP A 632 -24.74 21.24 1.83
N GLN A 633 -25.37 20.18 1.35
CA GLN A 633 -25.09 18.80 1.77
C GLN A 633 -24.80 17.92 0.56
N VAL A 634 -23.89 16.96 0.75
CA VAL A 634 -23.66 15.90 -0.21
C VAL A 634 -24.74 14.81 -0.10
N ASP A 635 -25.05 14.16 -1.22
CA ASP A 635 -25.82 12.92 -1.25
C ASP A 635 -24.85 11.73 -1.27
N GLU A 636 -25.06 10.76 -0.38
CA GLU A 636 -24.21 9.58 -0.30
C GLU A 636 -24.57 8.48 -1.30
N ASN A 637 -25.74 8.56 -1.91
CA ASN A 637 -26.26 7.57 -2.86
C ASN A 637 -26.09 8.06 -4.30
N GLU A 638 -25.04 7.59 -4.96
CA GLU A 638 -24.68 7.93 -6.34
C GLU A 638 -25.82 7.71 -7.36
N ASP A 639 -26.68 6.71 -7.13
CA ASP A 639 -27.79 6.36 -8.04
C ASP A 639 -28.97 7.33 -7.98
N GLN A 640 -28.96 8.32 -7.09
CA GLN A 640 -30.16 9.13 -6.82
C GLN A 640 -30.04 10.60 -7.18
N PHE A 641 -28.86 11.14 -7.40
CA PHE A 641 -28.70 12.56 -7.71
C PHE A 641 -28.27 12.84 -9.15
N ASN A 642 -28.53 14.07 -9.60
CA ASN A 642 -28.01 14.64 -10.83
C ASN A 642 -26.89 15.62 -10.46
N PRO A 643 -25.65 15.43 -10.92
CA PRO A 643 -24.56 16.31 -10.54
C PRO A 643 -24.72 17.75 -11.04
N PHE A 644 -25.45 18.01 -12.11
CA PHE A 644 -25.79 19.38 -12.53
C PHE A 644 -26.72 20.07 -11.54
N ASP A 645 -27.72 19.37 -11.01
CA ASP A 645 -28.61 19.91 -9.97
C ASP A 645 -27.81 20.23 -8.69
N LYS A 646 -26.83 19.39 -8.33
CA LYS A 646 -25.94 19.64 -7.18
C LYS A 646 -25.05 20.86 -7.40
N GLN A 647 -24.52 21.05 -8.59
CA GLN A 647 -23.76 22.26 -8.92
C GLN A 647 -24.66 23.50 -8.98
N ASN A 648 -25.86 23.39 -9.51
CA ASN A 648 -26.85 24.48 -9.50
C ASN A 648 -27.19 24.91 -8.06
N GLU A 649 -27.47 23.95 -7.18
CA GLU A 649 -27.73 24.21 -5.76
C GLU A 649 -26.54 24.89 -5.09
N PHE A 650 -25.34 24.36 -5.27
CA PHE A 650 -24.10 24.90 -4.71
C PHE A 650 -23.87 26.34 -5.17
N PHE A 651 -23.98 26.59 -6.47
CA PHE A 651 -23.75 27.89 -7.08
C PHE A 651 -24.78 28.94 -6.58
N LYS A 652 -26.05 28.56 -6.49
CA LYS A 652 -27.11 29.42 -5.93
C LYS A 652 -26.84 29.78 -4.46
N LEU A 653 -26.49 28.78 -3.65
CA LEU A 653 -26.17 28.97 -2.25
C LEU A 653 -24.91 29.83 -2.04
N ALA A 654 -23.90 29.64 -2.89
CA ALA A 654 -22.65 30.40 -2.80
C ALA A 654 -22.80 31.86 -3.22
N THR A 655 -23.54 32.11 -4.29
CA THR A 655 -23.68 33.44 -4.91
C THR A 655 -24.92 34.21 -4.47
N GLY A 656 -25.97 33.50 -3.99
CA GLY A 656 -27.29 34.08 -3.73
C GLY A 656 -28.07 34.43 -5.01
N ILE A 657 -27.61 34.03 -6.20
CA ILE A 657 -28.32 34.13 -7.46
C ILE A 657 -29.41 33.05 -7.50
N LYS A 658 -30.55 33.35 -8.04
CA LYS A 658 -31.70 32.41 -8.04
C LYS A 658 -31.76 31.51 -9.28
N ASP A 659 -31.18 31.98 -10.37
CA ASP A 659 -31.22 31.29 -11.64
C ASP A 659 -30.19 30.14 -11.67
N ASP A 660 -30.53 29.10 -12.44
CA ASP A 660 -29.67 27.94 -12.62
C ASP A 660 -28.48 28.27 -13.53
N VAL A 661 -27.26 27.86 -13.09
CA VAL A 661 -26.07 28.01 -13.92
C VAL A 661 -26.01 26.98 -15.03
N TYR A 662 -26.68 25.83 -14.89
CA TYR A 662 -26.88 24.83 -15.93
C TYR A 662 -28.37 24.66 -16.20
N THR A 663 -28.76 24.66 -17.50
CA THR A 663 -30.12 24.38 -17.91
C THR A 663 -30.17 23.02 -18.60
N PRO A 664 -31.00 22.10 -18.10
CA PRO A 664 -31.12 20.76 -18.67
C PRO A 664 -31.76 20.77 -20.05
N LEU A 665 -31.37 19.80 -20.90
CA LEU A 665 -32.00 19.53 -22.20
C LEU A 665 -32.95 18.36 -22.09
N ASP A 666 -34.11 18.50 -22.76
CA ASP A 666 -34.98 17.37 -22.94
C ASP A 666 -34.48 16.45 -24.06
N VAL A 667 -34.57 15.15 -23.80
CA VAL A 667 -34.26 14.15 -24.82
C VAL A 667 -35.31 14.16 -25.92
N VAL A 668 -34.88 14.28 -27.17
CA VAL A 668 -35.78 14.24 -28.35
C VAL A 668 -36.15 12.80 -28.67
N SER A 669 -35.19 11.90 -28.59
CA SER A 669 -35.42 10.47 -28.78
C SER A 669 -34.34 9.61 -28.13
N GLN A 670 -34.70 8.39 -27.72
CA GLN A 670 -33.79 7.37 -27.21
C GLN A 670 -34.09 6.03 -27.84
N GLY A 671 -33.08 5.16 -27.95
CA GLY A 671 -33.28 3.82 -28.46
C GLY A 671 -31.98 3.07 -28.74
N HIS A 672 -32.12 1.86 -29.27
CA HIS A 672 -31.03 1.13 -29.87
C HIS A 672 -30.83 1.52 -31.31
N THR A 673 -29.63 1.68 -31.79
CA THR A 673 -29.36 2.13 -33.15
C THR A 673 -29.72 1.09 -34.20
N ASP A 674 -29.54 -0.21 -33.90
CA ASP A 674 -29.60 -1.29 -34.89
C ASP A 674 -30.67 -2.37 -34.59
N TYR A 675 -31.32 -2.32 -33.42
CA TYR A 675 -32.21 -3.36 -32.93
C TYR A 675 -33.48 -2.76 -32.29
N ASN A 676 -34.52 -2.59 -33.07
CA ASN A 676 -35.82 -2.07 -32.58
C ASN A 676 -36.51 -2.96 -31.54
N GLN A 677 -36.02 -4.17 -31.33
CA GLN A 677 -36.59 -5.13 -30.39
C GLN A 677 -36.05 -5.00 -28.95
N PHE A 678 -35.14 -4.09 -28.71
CA PHE A 678 -34.57 -3.85 -27.37
C PHE A 678 -34.97 -2.46 -26.87
N PRO A 679 -36.02 -2.37 -26.06
CA PRO A 679 -36.53 -1.08 -25.63
C PRO A 679 -35.58 -0.37 -24.66
N VAL A 680 -35.37 0.92 -24.86
CA VAL A 680 -34.80 1.85 -23.89
C VAL A 680 -35.95 2.65 -23.30
N ASN A 681 -36.33 2.35 -22.07
CA ASN A 681 -37.48 2.93 -21.40
C ASN A 681 -37.04 4.05 -20.44
N LYS A 682 -37.68 5.20 -20.54
CA LYS A 682 -37.45 6.29 -19.57
C LYS A 682 -38.13 5.92 -18.24
N THR A 683 -37.35 5.87 -17.16
CA THR A 683 -37.81 5.58 -15.79
C THR A 683 -37.93 6.83 -14.93
N GLY A 684 -37.27 7.92 -15.34
CA GLY A 684 -37.27 9.22 -14.67
C GLY A 684 -36.61 10.27 -15.55
N TYR A 685 -36.46 11.50 -15.05
CA TYR A 685 -35.69 12.52 -15.74
C TYR A 685 -34.23 12.07 -15.88
N GLY A 686 -33.72 12.01 -17.11
CA GLY A 686 -32.37 11.53 -17.40
C GLY A 686 -32.08 10.07 -17.01
N ARG A 687 -33.07 9.28 -16.59
CA ARG A 687 -32.93 7.90 -16.13
C ARG A 687 -33.65 6.93 -17.03
N TYR A 688 -32.99 5.84 -17.34
CA TYR A 688 -33.45 4.87 -18.33
C TYR A 688 -33.17 3.44 -17.86
N SER A 689 -33.97 2.50 -18.33
CA SER A 689 -33.69 1.06 -18.27
C SER A 689 -33.68 0.50 -19.69
N PHE A 690 -32.82 -0.46 -19.94
CA PHE A 690 -32.74 -1.15 -21.21
C PHE A 690 -32.61 -2.65 -20.99
N SER A 691 -33.11 -3.43 -21.93
CA SER A 691 -33.02 -4.89 -21.88
C SER A 691 -32.61 -5.45 -23.23
N CYS A 692 -31.67 -6.38 -23.22
CA CYS A 692 -31.27 -7.16 -24.38
C CYS A 692 -31.59 -8.63 -24.09
N THR A 693 -32.51 -9.21 -24.88
CA THR A 693 -32.92 -10.61 -24.73
C THR A 693 -32.11 -11.57 -25.59
N ASP A 694 -31.43 -11.03 -26.59
CA ASP A 694 -30.53 -11.79 -27.45
C ASP A 694 -29.10 -11.68 -26.96
N THR A 695 -28.61 -12.77 -26.38
CA THR A 695 -27.24 -12.84 -25.83
C THR A 695 -26.14 -12.97 -26.90
N THR A 696 -26.51 -12.98 -28.17
CA THR A 696 -25.56 -13.12 -29.30
C THR A 696 -25.18 -11.79 -29.92
N VAL A 697 -25.89 -10.70 -29.58
CA VAL A 697 -25.69 -9.37 -30.17
C VAL A 697 -24.98 -8.44 -29.17
N THR A 698 -24.22 -7.49 -29.72
CA THR A 698 -23.64 -6.37 -28.98
C THR A 698 -24.52 -5.14 -29.22
N PRO A 699 -25.41 -4.76 -28.29
CA PRO A 699 -26.33 -3.66 -28.49
C PRO A 699 -25.66 -2.31 -28.36
N HIS A 700 -26.25 -1.30 -29.04
CA HIS A 700 -25.84 0.10 -28.94
C HIS A 700 -27.01 0.92 -28.44
N VAL A 701 -26.78 1.77 -27.43
CA VAL A 701 -27.80 2.69 -26.91
C VAL A 701 -27.45 4.12 -27.27
N LYS A 702 -28.48 4.89 -27.64
CA LYS A 702 -28.33 6.27 -28.13
C LYS A 702 -29.40 7.17 -27.54
N TRP A 703 -29.03 8.37 -27.13
CA TRP A 703 -29.91 9.47 -26.73
C TRP A 703 -29.65 10.66 -27.62
N ASN A 704 -30.68 11.26 -28.18
CA ASN A 704 -30.61 12.39 -29.08
C ASN A 704 -31.23 13.63 -28.44
N TYR A 705 -30.54 14.75 -28.56
CA TYR A 705 -30.91 16.05 -28.06
C TYR A 705 -30.78 17.07 -29.20
N GLU A 706 -31.40 18.23 -29.03
CA GLU A 706 -31.27 19.39 -29.94
C GLU A 706 -30.89 20.61 -29.12
N ALA A 707 -29.87 21.33 -29.55
CA ALA A 707 -29.38 22.53 -28.88
C ALA A 707 -30.40 23.69 -29.00
N PRO A 708 -31.01 24.18 -27.89
CA PRO A 708 -31.99 25.26 -27.95
C PRO A 708 -31.40 26.67 -28.18
N LYS A 709 -30.12 26.83 -27.89
CA LYS A 709 -29.37 28.10 -28.01
C LYS A 709 -27.90 27.83 -28.30
N ASP A 710 -27.17 28.86 -28.72
CA ASP A 710 -25.70 28.81 -28.79
C ASP A 710 -25.14 28.72 -27.37
N GLY A 711 -24.09 27.95 -27.15
CA GLY A 711 -23.47 27.83 -25.83
C GLY A 711 -22.56 26.62 -25.63
N LEU A 712 -22.02 26.51 -24.43
CA LEU A 712 -21.22 25.37 -23.98
C LEU A 712 -22.13 24.26 -23.43
N TYR A 713 -22.03 23.07 -24.01
CA TYR A 713 -22.79 21.90 -23.62
C TYR A 713 -21.94 20.91 -22.89
N LEU A 714 -22.50 20.33 -21.84
CA LEU A 714 -21.85 19.33 -21.00
C LEU A 714 -22.78 18.12 -20.87
N MET A 715 -22.22 16.97 -20.54
CA MET A 715 -22.98 15.75 -20.27
C MET A 715 -22.47 15.05 -19.01
N TYR A 716 -23.36 14.30 -18.39
CA TYR A 716 -23.04 13.25 -17.44
C TYR A 716 -23.68 11.96 -17.93
N ALA A 717 -22.91 10.88 -18.03
CA ALA A 717 -23.42 9.60 -18.45
C ALA A 717 -22.88 8.48 -17.57
N ASP A 718 -23.77 7.65 -17.06
CA ASP A 718 -23.47 6.41 -16.33
C ASP A 718 -24.34 5.30 -16.92
N ILE A 719 -23.71 4.32 -17.58
CA ILE A 719 -24.41 3.31 -18.37
C ILE A 719 -23.92 1.94 -17.95
N SER A 720 -24.79 1.12 -17.36
CA SER A 720 -24.45 -0.25 -16.92
C SER A 720 -23.98 -1.10 -18.09
N GLY A 721 -22.75 -1.63 -18.01
CA GLY A 721 -22.16 -2.48 -19.06
C GLY A 721 -21.82 -1.75 -20.35
N GLY A 722 -21.80 -0.41 -20.34
CA GLY A 722 -21.26 0.40 -21.42
C GLY A 722 -19.74 0.31 -21.47
N ASP A 723 -19.17 0.33 -22.68
CA ASP A 723 -17.72 0.43 -22.85
C ASP A 723 -17.28 1.88 -22.69
N ASP A 724 -17.37 2.65 -23.77
CA ASP A 724 -17.10 4.09 -23.79
C ASP A 724 -18.29 4.86 -24.34
N VAL A 725 -18.44 6.11 -23.92
CA VAL A 725 -19.43 7.02 -24.50
C VAL A 725 -18.81 7.82 -25.62
N THR A 726 -19.48 7.81 -26.78
CA THR A 726 -19.15 8.65 -27.93
C THR A 726 -20.22 9.74 -28.07
N VAL A 727 -19.77 10.97 -28.26
CA VAL A 727 -20.65 12.11 -28.57
C VAL A 727 -20.59 12.40 -30.06
N MET A 728 -21.75 12.59 -30.67
CA MET A 728 -21.88 13.06 -32.06
C MET A 728 -22.56 14.42 -32.10
N ILE A 729 -22.03 15.34 -32.90
CA ILE A 729 -22.69 16.62 -33.21
C ILE A 729 -23.00 16.61 -34.70
N ASN A 730 -24.26 16.77 -35.05
CA ASN A 730 -24.78 16.70 -36.44
C ASN A 730 -24.31 15.41 -37.16
N ASP A 731 -24.42 14.27 -36.49
CA ASP A 731 -23.98 12.92 -36.94
C ASP A 731 -22.49 12.78 -37.22
N VAL A 732 -21.65 13.71 -36.75
CA VAL A 732 -20.20 13.62 -36.79
C VAL A 732 -19.67 13.28 -35.38
N ALA A 733 -19.05 12.11 -35.26
CA ALA A 733 -18.45 11.70 -33.99
C ALA A 733 -17.30 12.65 -33.58
N GLN A 734 -17.30 13.08 -32.34
CA GLN A 734 -16.20 13.85 -31.79
C GLN A 734 -14.98 12.96 -31.65
N SER A 735 -13.80 13.55 -31.73
CA SER A 735 -12.54 12.81 -31.64
C SER A 735 -12.26 12.22 -30.27
N LYS A 736 -12.98 12.64 -29.23
CA LYS A 736 -12.86 12.18 -27.87
C LYS A 736 -13.94 11.16 -27.54
N THR A 737 -13.54 10.03 -26.98
CA THR A 737 -14.41 9.08 -26.29
C THR A 737 -14.27 9.25 -24.78
N TYR A 738 -15.35 9.06 -24.05
CA TYR A 738 -15.42 9.26 -22.61
C TYR A 738 -15.48 7.91 -21.93
N GLY A 739 -14.48 7.59 -21.08
CA GLY A 739 -14.40 6.31 -20.38
C GLY A 739 -15.54 6.14 -19.37
N MET A 740 -16.16 4.96 -19.36
CA MET A 740 -17.31 4.65 -18.49
C MET A 740 -16.92 3.95 -17.18
N GLY A 741 -15.65 3.76 -16.92
CA GLY A 741 -15.19 3.09 -15.70
C GLY A 741 -15.53 3.85 -14.40
N ARG A 742 -15.75 5.16 -14.53
CA ARG A 742 -16.27 6.08 -13.51
C ARG A 742 -16.90 7.26 -14.22
N SER A 743 -18.12 7.60 -13.81
CA SER A 743 -18.87 8.67 -14.44
C SER A 743 -18.42 10.05 -13.96
N TYR A 744 -18.42 11.02 -14.85
CA TYR A 744 -18.08 12.42 -14.57
C TYR A 744 -18.76 13.36 -15.55
N ILE A 745 -18.87 14.64 -15.19
CA ILE A 745 -19.34 15.68 -16.13
C ILE A 745 -18.24 15.92 -17.17
N ALA A 746 -18.56 15.65 -18.41
CA ALA A 746 -17.69 15.84 -19.56
C ALA A 746 -18.19 16.97 -20.45
N CYS A 747 -17.25 17.75 -21.01
CA CYS A 747 -17.57 18.84 -21.93
C CYS A 747 -17.82 18.30 -23.34
N ILE A 748 -19.01 18.54 -23.87
CA ILE A 748 -19.36 18.27 -25.27
C ILE A 748 -18.71 19.32 -26.18
N GLY A 749 -18.65 20.58 -25.73
CA GLY A 749 -18.08 21.70 -26.46
C GLY A 749 -19.14 22.75 -26.85
N GLN A 750 -18.72 23.71 -27.68
CA GLN A 750 -19.58 24.77 -28.17
C GLN A 750 -20.51 24.25 -29.29
N CYS A 751 -21.81 24.35 -29.08
CA CYS A 751 -22.83 24.04 -30.08
C CYS A 751 -23.63 25.28 -30.42
N LYS A 752 -24.20 25.28 -31.64
CA LYS A 752 -25.13 26.31 -32.13
C LYS A 752 -26.55 25.88 -31.98
N LYS A 753 -27.47 26.82 -31.89
CA LYS A 753 -28.89 26.55 -31.89
C LYS A 753 -29.31 25.67 -33.08
N GLY A 754 -29.99 24.58 -32.80
CA GLY A 754 -30.43 23.59 -33.77
C GLY A 754 -29.43 22.45 -34.04
N ASP A 755 -28.24 22.50 -33.47
CA ASP A 755 -27.32 21.36 -33.56
C ASP A 755 -27.91 20.12 -32.88
N LYS A 756 -27.75 18.96 -33.54
CA LYS A 756 -28.18 17.66 -33.01
C LYS A 756 -27.05 17.04 -32.24
N ILE A 757 -27.27 16.82 -30.95
CA ILE A 757 -26.30 16.18 -30.06
C ILE A 757 -26.76 14.75 -29.80
N SER A 758 -25.90 13.77 -30.04
CA SER A 758 -26.16 12.36 -29.73
C SER A 758 -25.15 11.84 -28.76
N VAL A 759 -25.60 11.23 -27.68
CA VAL A 759 -24.82 10.50 -26.71
C VAL A 759 -25.02 9.01 -26.96
N TYR A 760 -23.98 8.27 -27.20
CA TYR A 760 -24.03 6.90 -27.69
C TYR A 760 -23.00 6.01 -26.99
N SER A 761 -23.40 4.77 -26.65
CA SER A 761 -22.49 3.77 -26.06
C SER A 761 -22.73 2.39 -26.62
N ASN A 762 -21.65 1.65 -26.83
CA ASN A 762 -21.68 0.22 -27.06
C ASN A 762 -21.87 -0.49 -25.72
N LEU A 763 -22.72 -1.50 -25.68
CA LEU A 763 -22.91 -2.35 -24.51
C LEU A 763 -22.16 -3.67 -24.71
N GLN A 764 -21.93 -4.37 -23.62
CA GLN A 764 -21.44 -5.74 -23.69
C GLN A 764 -22.50 -6.66 -24.33
N GLN A 765 -22.05 -7.77 -24.90
CA GLN A 765 -22.93 -8.74 -25.55
C GLN A 765 -24.04 -9.22 -24.60
N GLY A 766 -25.29 -9.11 -25.04
CA GLY A 766 -26.46 -9.51 -24.25
C GLY A 766 -26.75 -8.64 -23.01
N GLN A 767 -26.10 -7.47 -22.87
CA GLN A 767 -26.20 -6.62 -21.68
C GLN A 767 -27.60 -6.00 -21.54
N SER A 768 -28.15 -6.13 -20.35
CA SER A 768 -29.32 -5.38 -19.86
C SER A 768 -28.90 -4.56 -18.64
N GLY A 769 -29.56 -3.43 -18.37
CA GLY A 769 -29.21 -2.60 -17.25
C GLY A 769 -29.96 -1.27 -17.19
N SER A 770 -29.33 -0.31 -16.52
CA SER A 770 -29.84 1.06 -16.36
C SER A 770 -28.83 2.07 -16.89
N ALA A 771 -29.33 3.28 -17.19
CA ALA A 771 -28.47 4.40 -17.55
C ALA A 771 -28.98 5.69 -16.89
N MET A 772 -28.05 6.54 -16.53
CA MET A 772 -28.27 7.95 -16.24
C MET A 772 -27.55 8.77 -17.32
N VAL A 773 -28.30 9.60 -18.05
CA VAL A 773 -27.75 10.46 -19.10
C VAL A 773 -28.42 11.83 -18.99
N PHE A 774 -27.61 12.82 -18.64
CA PHE A 774 -27.98 14.22 -18.56
C PHE A 774 -27.15 15.00 -19.55
N VAL A 775 -27.77 15.94 -20.24
CA VAL A 775 -27.11 16.91 -21.12
C VAL A 775 -27.63 18.30 -20.75
N ASP A 776 -26.72 19.17 -20.35
CA ASP A 776 -27.06 20.51 -19.89
C ASP A 776 -26.28 21.57 -20.67
N VAL A 777 -26.80 22.77 -20.76
CA VAL A 777 -26.14 23.92 -21.35
C VAL A 777 -25.80 24.94 -20.27
N LEU A 778 -24.59 25.46 -20.32
CA LEU A 778 -24.12 26.53 -19.42
C LEU A 778 -24.93 27.82 -19.70
N ASN A 779 -25.49 28.43 -18.64
CA ASN A 779 -26.00 29.79 -18.64
C ASN A 779 -24.86 30.77 -18.38
N GLN A 780 -24.23 31.19 -19.46
CA GLN A 780 -23.04 32.02 -19.43
C GLN A 780 -23.25 33.30 -18.61
N ASP A 781 -24.34 34.02 -18.82
CA ASP A 781 -24.66 35.25 -18.10
C ASP A 781 -24.78 35.04 -16.60
N VAL A 782 -25.40 33.93 -16.17
CA VAL A 782 -25.54 33.56 -14.74
C VAL A 782 -24.17 33.21 -14.15
N PHE A 783 -23.34 32.47 -14.88
CA PHE A 783 -22.00 32.13 -14.46
C PHE A 783 -21.12 33.37 -14.29
N GLU A 784 -21.14 34.30 -15.28
CA GLU A 784 -20.41 35.57 -15.23
C GLU A 784 -20.89 36.47 -14.08
N GLU A 785 -22.19 36.58 -13.86
CA GLU A 785 -22.73 37.33 -12.73
C GLU A 785 -22.21 36.77 -11.40
N GLY A 786 -22.23 35.43 -11.25
CA GLY A 786 -21.72 34.76 -10.05
C GLY A 786 -20.23 34.95 -9.84
N TYR A 787 -19.43 34.77 -10.89
CA TYR A 787 -18.00 35.01 -10.85
C TYR A 787 -17.68 36.43 -10.44
N ASN A 788 -18.33 37.43 -11.09
CA ASN A 788 -18.15 38.83 -10.78
C ASN A 788 -18.57 39.19 -9.34
N LYS A 789 -19.53 38.47 -8.78
CA LYS A 789 -19.95 38.67 -7.38
C LYS A 789 -18.92 38.10 -6.39
N LEU A 790 -18.44 36.88 -6.63
CA LEU A 790 -17.47 36.19 -5.76
C LEU A 790 -16.08 36.89 -5.83
N SER A 791 -15.67 37.41 -6.97
CA SER A 791 -14.38 38.07 -7.16
C SER A 791 -14.23 39.40 -6.42
N LYS A 792 -15.32 39.97 -5.86
CA LYS A 792 -15.26 41.22 -5.10
C LYS A 792 -14.59 41.14 -3.75
N SER A 793 -14.59 39.96 -3.15
CA SER A 793 -14.00 39.71 -1.82
C SER A 793 -13.18 38.45 -1.85
N VAL A 794 -11.97 38.54 -2.33
CA VAL A 794 -10.98 37.44 -2.39
C VAL A 794 -9.85 37.69 -1.42
N MET A 795 -9.26 36.63 -0.92
CA MET A 795 -8.10 36.72 -0.03
C MET A 795 -6.81 36.93 -0.85
N THR A 796 -5.99 37.87 -0.40
CA THR A 796 -4.61 37.99 -0.85
C THR A 796 -3.71 37.21 0.09
N THR A 797 -3.11 36.13 -0.40
CA THR A 797 -2.21 35.30 0.39
C THR A 797 -0.89 36.01 0.62
N THR A 798 -0.50 36.17 1.88
CA THR A 798 0.77 36.83 2.27
C THR A 798 1.85 35.83 2.65
N LYS A 799 1.44 34.62 3.05
CA LYS A 799 2.34 33.54 3.40
C LYS A 799 1.70 32.17 3.14
N LEU A 800 2.41 31.31 2.45
CA LEU A 800 2.04 29.93 2.21
C LEU A 800 3.17 29.00 2.64
N THR A 801 2.85 27.95 3.38
CA THR A 801 3.76 26.84 3.71
C THR A 801 3.06 25.51 3.46
N GLY A 802 3.77 24.40 3.58
CA GLY A 802 3.13 23.07 3.45
C GLY A 802 1.97 22.87 4.42
N SER A 803 1.95 23.48 5.61
CA SER A 803 0.93 23.25 6.66
C SER A 803 0.25 24.52 7.16
N SER A 804 0.46 25.67 6.55
CA SER A 804 -0.23 26.92 6.93
C SER A 804 -0.39 27.87 5.76
N MET A 805 -1.48 28.64 5.81
CA MET A 805 -1.79 29.72 4.88
C MET A 805 -2.21 30.95 5.65
N GLU A 806 -1.61 32.11 5.36
CA GLU A 806 -1.95 33.40 5.97
C GLU A 806 -2.25 34.40 4.84
N GLY A 807 -3.23 35.26 5.07
CA GLY A 807 -3.59 36.28 4.08
C GLY A 807 -4.50 37.35 4.66
N THR A 808 -4.84 38.34 3.84
CA THR A 808 -5.79 39.42 4.17
C THR A 808 -6.96 39.42 3.21
N ILE A 809 -8.13 39.80 3.71
CA ILE A 809 -9.33 39.92 2.91
C ILE A 809 -10.12 41.14 3.33
N ASN A 810 -10.73 41.83 2.36
CA ASN A 810 -11.73 42.89 2.62
C ASN A 810 -13.12 42.34 2.27
N ALA A 811 -13.82 41.83 3.28
CA ALA A 811 -15.15 41.30 3.14
C ALA A 811 -16.16 42.43 2.96
N GLN A 812 -16.80 42.51 1.77
CA GLN A 812 -17.76 43.55 1.45
C GLN A 812 -19.09 43.41 2.21
N GLU A 813 -19.43 42.19 2.62
CA GLU A 813 -20.66 41.81 3.33
C GLU A 813 -20.35 40.69 4.34
N ASN A 814 -21.25 40.52 5.32
CA ASN A 814 -21.19 39.32 6.18
C ASN A 814 -21.50 38.09 5.35
N GLY A 815 -20.75 37.01 5.57
CA GLY A 815 -20.92 35.78 4.79
C GLY A 815 -20.11 34.63 5.31
N LEU A 816 -19.92 33.66 4.46
CA LEU A 816 -19.05 32.50 4.70
C LEU A 816 -17.74 32.70 3.95
N PHE A 817 -16.63 32.69 4.67
CA PHE A 817 -15.31 32.57 4.06
C PHE A 817 -15.14 31.13 3.62
N TYR A 818 -15.03 30.92 2.32
CA TYR A 818 -14.94 29.62 1.67
C TYR A 818 -13.51 29.34 1.19
N THR A 819 -13.08 28.13 1.35
CA THR A 819 -11.86 27.59 0.72
C THR A 819 -12.13 26.23 0.10
N SER A 820 -11.32 25.83 -0.87
CA SER A 820 -11.31 24.44 -1.38
C SER A 820 -10.32 23.53 -0.64
N VAL A 821 -9.90 23.90 0.57
CA VAL A 821 -9.02 23.10 1.42
C VAL A 821 -9.81 21.92 1.98
N PRO A 822 -9.37 20.66 1.77
CA PRO A 822 -10.02 19.50 2.37
C PRO A 822 -10.03 19.60 3.89
N TYR A 823 -11.21 19.40 4.48
CA TYR A 823 -11.37 19.46 5.92
C TYR A 823 -10.88 18.18 6.60
N GLU A 824 -10.04 18.38 7.62
CA GLU A 824 -9.68 17.38 8.63
C GLU A 824 -9.64 18.04 10.01
N GLU A 825 -9.88 17.28 11.07
CA GLU A 825 -9.91 17.79 12.46
C GLU A 825 -8.56 18.40 12.93
N GLY A 826 -7.50 18.28 12.13
CA GLY A 826 -6.19 18.93 12.38
C GLY A 826 -6.14 20.39 12.00
N TRP A 827 -7.10 20.91 11.23
CA TRP A 827 -7.17 22.31 10.82
C TRP A 827 -7.67 23.20 11.93
N LYS A 828 -7.04 24.37 12.07
CA LYS A 828 -7.47 25.49 12.86
C LYS A 828 -7.53 26.74 12.01
N ALA A 829 -8.57 27.54 12.21
CA ALA A 829 -8.78 28.81 11.54
C ALA A 829 -8.70 29.94 12.55
N TYR A 830 -8.04 31.03 12.18
CA TYR A 830 -7.92 32.25 12.98
C TYR A 830 -8.32 33.45 12.14
N VAL A 831 -9.13 34.32 12.73
CA VAL A 831 -9.49 35.63 12.20
C VAL A 831 -8.98 36.69 13.17
N ASP A 832 -8.15 37.60 12.69
CA ASP A 832 -7.52 38.67 13.47
C ASP A 832 -6.83 38.14 14.75
N GLY A 833 -6.18 36.97 14.58
CA GLY A 833 -5.46 36.29 15.66
C GLY A 833 -6.32 35.51 16.66
N LYS A 834 -7.64 35.47 16.48
CA LYS A 834 -8.58 34.71 17.34
C LYS A 834 -9.01 33.44 16.63
N GLU A 835 -8.95 32.31 17.33
CA GLU A 835 -9.44 31.01 16.79
C GLU A 835 -10.95 31.09 16.56
N VAL A 836 -11.40 30.64 15.37
CA VAL A 836 -12.81 30.58 14.99
C VAL A 836 -13.20 29.16 14.66
N THR A 837 -14.49 28.84 14.80
CA THR A 837 -15.00 27.50 14.50
C THR A 837 -15.11 27.29 13.00
N ILE A 838 -14.50 26.24 12.49
CA ILE A 838 -14.65 25.78 11.11
C ILE A 838 -16.04 25.16 10.97
N THR A 839 -16.75 25.52 9.90
CA THR A 839 -18.03 24.95 9.49
C THR A 839 -17.83 24.33 8.11
N PRO A 840 -17.53 23.02 8.00
CA PRO A 840 -17.21 22.43 6.73
C PRO A 840 -18.38 22.44 5.75
N VAL A 841 -18.17 22.89 4.52
CA VAL A 841 -19.15 22.79 3.44
C VAL A 841 -19.17 21.35 2.91
N GLY A 842 -20.35 20.74 2.87
CA GLY A 842 -20.50 19.33 2.46
C GLY A 842 -19.67 18.33 3.28
N ASN A 843 -19.35 18.64 4.52
CA ASN A 843 -18.41 17.91 5.40
C ASN A 843 -16.97 17.81 4.87
N ALA A 844 -16.66 18.35 3.72
CA ALA A 844 -15.43 18.11 2.98
C ALA A 844 -14.50 19.32 2.88
N LEU A 845 -15.00 20.55 2.89
CA LEU A 845 -14.20 21.74 2.60
C LEU A 845 -14.20 22.74 3.77
N VAL A 846 -13.03 23.30 4.07
CA VAL A 846 -12.85 24.27 5.16
C VAL A 846 -13.57 25.59 4.82
N ALA A 847 -14.49 25.99 5.70
CA ALA A 847 -15.14 27.29 5.65
C ALA A 847 -15.49 27.78 7.08
N PHE A 848 -15.74 29.06 7.24
CA PHE A 848 -16.18 29.68 8.52
C PHE A 848 -16.84 31.03 8.27
N ASN A 849 -17.70 31.45 9.21
CA ASN A 849 -18.37 32.73 9.11
C ASN A 849 -17.37 33.89 9.29
N LEU A 850 -17.54 34.94 8.49
CA LEU A 850 -16.74 36.13 8.52
C LEU A 850 -17.65 37.37 8.42
N ASP A 851 -17.42 38.33 9.29
CA ASP A 851 -18.14 39.59 9.26
C ASP A 851 -17.61 40.50 8.15
N LYS A 852 -18.39 41.54 7.80
CA LYS A 852 -17.92 42.57 6.88
C LYS A 852 -16.75 43.33 7.50
N GLY A 853 -15.72 43.60 6.70
CA GLY A 853 -14.55 44.39 7.12
C GLY A 853 -13.23 43.84 6.55
N GLU A 854 -12.16 44.47 6.96
CA GLU A 854 -10.80 43.98 6.67
C GLU A 854 -10.37 42.99 7.75
N HIS A 855 -9.91 41.83 7.33
CA HIS A 855 -9.51 40.76 8.24
C HIS A 855 -8.20 40.12 7.83
N THR A 856 -7.45 39.67 8.84
CA THR A 856 -6.31 38.80 8.65
C THR A 856 -6.76 37.36 8.93
N ILE A 857 -6.56 36.50 7.94
CA ILE A 857 -6.93 35.08 8.01
C ILE A 857 -5.68 34.25 8.17
N LYS A 858 -5.72 33.24 9.08
CA LYS A 858 -4.70 32.22 9.16
C LYS A 858 -5.37 30.85 9.26
N LEU A 859 -4.95 29.93 8.40
CA LEU A 859 -5.23 28.50 8.52
C LEU A 859 -3.94 27.77 8.89
N GLU A 860 -4.01 26.84 9.84
CA GLU A 860 -2.85 26.08 10.32
C GLU A 860 -3.26 24.61 10.55
N TYR A 861 -2.49 23.70 9.99
CA TYR A 861 -2.72 22.27 10.12
C TYR A 861 -1.71 21.62 11.06
N TYR A 862 -2.22 20.82 11.98
CA TYR A 862 -1.43 20.01 12.87
C TYR A 862 -2.05 18.60 13.00
N PRO A 863 -1.32 17.52 12.65
CA PRO A 863 -1.90 16.18 12.63
C PRO A 863 -2.48 15.78 13.99
N LYS A 864 -3.76 15.40 14.02
CA LYS A 864 -4.42 14.93 15.23
C LYS A 864 -3.66 13.75 15.83
N GLY A 865 -3.43 13.79 17.13
CA GLY A 865 -2.72 12.76 17.86
C GLY A 865 -1.19 12.88 17.84
N PHE A 866 -0.58 13.77 17.03
CA PHE A 866 0.88 13.89 16.94
C PHE A 866 1.51 14.32 18.28
N ALA A 867 1.01 15.35 18.92
CA ALA A 867 1.55 15.83 20.22
C ALA A 867 1.49 14.76 21.31
N ILE A 868 0.36 14.05 21.41
CA ILE A 868 0.18 12.94 22.35
C ILE A 868 1.15 11.81 22.01
N GLY A 869 1.21 11.44 20.73
CA GLY A 869 2.10 10.40 20.24
C GLY A 869 3.57 10.71 20.50
N LEU A 870 3.99 11.94 20.25
CA LEU A 870 5.36 12.40 20.52
C LEU A 870 5.69 12.33 22.02
N THR A 871 4.77 12.76 22.86
CA THR A 871 4.93 12.67 24.32
C THR A 871 5.11 11.23 24.78
N VAL A 872 4.27 10.31 24.30
CA VAL A 872 4.37 8.87 24.58
C VAL A 872 5.71 8.31 24.08
N THR A 873 6.13 8.71 22.89
CA THR A 873 7.41 8.27 22.31
C THR A 873 8.60 8.71 23.14
N ILE A 874 8.62 9.96 23.58
CA ILE A 874 9.68 10.50 24.46
C ILE A 874 9.74 9.73 25.79
N ILE A 875 8.59 9.47 26.41
CA ILE A 875 8.51 8.70 27.67
C ILE A 875 9.02 7.28 27.46
N CYS A 876 8.60 6.61 26.39
CA CYS A 876 9.03 5.25 26.09
C CYS A 876 10.52 5.18 25.70
N ALA A 877 11.04 6.17 24.99
CA ALA A 877 12.46 6.26 24.65
C ALA A 877 13.32 6.48 25.92
N ALA A 878 12.93 7.37 26.81
CA ALA A 878 13.57 7.58 28.10
C ALA A 878 13.55 6.30 28.96
N THR A 879 12.38 5.62 29.01
CA THR A 879 12.22 4.35 29.73
C THR A 879 13.13 3.26 29.13
N PHE A 880 13.18 3.14 27.82
CA PHE A 880 14.06 2.16 27.13
C PHE A 880 15.53 2.45 27.39
N ALA A 881 15.94 3.72 27.30
CA ALA A 881 17.31 4.14 27.59
C ALA A 881 17.68 3.83 29.07
N PHE A 882 16.80 4.19 30.01
CA PHE A 882 16.98 3.85 31.42
C PHE A 882 17.17 2.35 31.65
N LEU A 883 16.32 1.51 31.07
CA LEU A 883 16.42 0.04 31.17
C LEU A 883 17.73 -0.48 30.56
N CYS A 884 18.21 0.11 29.48
CA CYS A 884 19.48 -0.22 28.86
C CYS A 884 20.68 0.12 29.78
N VAL A 885 20.68 1.32 30.36
CA VAL A 885 21.73 1.75 31.30
C VAL A 885 21.68 0.94 32.59
N TRP A 886 20.50 0.75 33.17
CA TRP A 886 20.29 -0.05 34.37
C TRP A 886 20.82 -1.48 34.23
N THR A 887 20.46 -2.16 33.16
CA THR A 887 20.93 -3.51 32.89
C THR A 887 22.44 -3.57 32.65
N TYR A 888 23.05 -2.53 32.07
CA TYR A 888 24.50 -2.42 31.92
C TYR A 888 25.21 -2.29 33.28
N ILE A 889 24.71 -1.40 34.15
CA ILE A 889 25.28 -1.18 35.51
C ILE A 889 25.20 -2.47 36.34
N ILE A 890 24.05 -3.17 36.33
CA ILE A 890 23.89 -4.43 37.04
C ILE A 890 24.91 -5.47 36.56
N LYS A 891 25.08 -5.61 35.23
CA LYS A 891 26.05 -6.54 34.66
C LYS A 891 27.47 -6.19 35.07
N LYS A 892 27.83 -4.91 35.04
CA LYS A 892 29.16 -4.42 35.44
C LYS A 892 29.44 -4.71 36.94
N ARG A 893 28.42 -4.49 37.81
CA ARG A 893 28.51 -4.78 39.24
C ARG A 893 28.67 -6.27 39.52
N ARG A 894 27.94 -7.15 38.80
CA ARG A 894 28.04 -8.61 38.94
C ARG A 894 29.45 -9.08 38.52
N LYS A 895 29.93 -8.64 37.35
CA LYS A 895 31.28 -9.00 36.88
C LYS A 895 32.34 -8.59 37.89
N LYS A 896 32.27 -7.37 38.43
CA LYS A 896 33.21 -6.92 39.46
C LYS A 896 33.16 -7.76 40.76
N LYS A 897 31.97 -8.26 41.12
CA LYS A 897 31.80 -9.14 42.28
C LYS A 897 32.34 -10.55 42.00
N ASP A 898 32.18 -11.08 40.79
CA ASP A 898 32.70 -12.37 40.36
C ASP A 898 34.24 -12.32 40.28
N ASP A 899 34.82 -11.27 39.68
CA ASP A 899 36.27 -11.03 39.61
C ASP A 899 36.90 -10.92 41.03
N ILE A 900 36.22 -10.28 42.00
CA ILE A 900 36.66 -10.20 43.40
C ILE A 900 36.56 -11.55 44.11
N SER A 901 35.59 -12.41 43.76
CA SER A 901 35.48 -13.75 44.37
C SER A 901 36.44 -14.79 43.79
N GLU A 902 36.95 -14.56 42.57
CA GLU A 902 37.96 -15.46 41.95
C GLU A 902 39.41 -15.13 42.31
N ASN A 903 39.74 -13.91 42.76
CA ASN A 903 41.08 -13.49 43.18
C ASN A 903 41.01 -12.65 44.48
N PRO A 904 40.75 -13.26 45.63
CA PRO A 904 40.69 -12.54 46.90
C PRO A 904 42.05 -11.96 47.39
N GLU A 905 43.19 -12.51 46.95
CA GLU A 905 44.51 -12.06 47.37
C GLU A 905 45.03 -10.77 46.70
N GLU A 906 44.60 -10.46 45.48
CA GLU A 906 45.00 -9.19 44.80
C GLU A 906 44.30 -7.92 45.33
N VAL A 907 43.24 -8.07 46.11
CA VAL A 907 42.48 -6.92 46.64
C VAL A 907 43.09 -6.41 47.96
N GLN A 908 43.88 -7.21 48.68
CA GLN A 908 44.58 -6.77 49.92
C GLN A 908 45.81 -5.95 49.65
N ILE A 909 46.43 -6.06 48.45
CA ILE A 909 47.68 -5.36 48.12
C ILE A 909 47.47 -3.90 47.68
N ASN A 910 46.26 -3.50 47.32
CA ASN A 910 45.95 -2.13 46.90
C ASN A 910 45.16 -1.32 47.96
N ALA A 911 45.15 -1.80 49.22
CA ALA A 911 44.47 -1.10 50.32
C ALA A 911 45.51 -0.72 51.48
N GLU A 912 46.78 -0.91 51.23
CA GLU A 912 47.88 -0.34 52.00
C GLU A 912 48.55 0.81 51.17
#